data_03d2a642d10a12a402c38b03c736b8b4
#
_entry.id   03d2a642d10a12a402c38b03c736b8b4
#
_cell.length_a   1.000
_cell.length_b   1.000
_cell.length_c   1.000
_cell.angle_alpha   90.00
_cell.angle_beta   90.00
_cell.angle_gamma   90.00
#
_symmetry.space_group_name_H-M   'P 1'
#
loop_
_entity.id
_entity.type
_entity.pdbx_description
1 polymer ?
#
loop_
_entity_poly.entity_id
_entity_poly.type
_entity_poly.pdbx_seq_one_letter_code
_entity_poly.pdbx_strand_id
1 'polypeptide(L)'
;MSNKYDRHYPAIPLRNVTVFPGMVMHFDVSRKKSVKAVEASMAADELIYLVTQRDSQVSEPGIADLYTVGTIAKIKQIIKMPGKILRVQVEGLEKALVNRFEEASGMMLADVSVMQGFEKPDKMVSRAIIVGMRELLTQYAHVNPKFAKDTVKRWLSYSDAEKLMMEFAQEFMMDFDKRQQFLEAEDYEQMYTFAATLLVNEINAYTIKEELGNIVRERVDKNQKDYILREELAAINGGTITEAEEYEADVEKLDSPQYVKDKLKREIKRLKSLAGNNAEANVERTYIETCLELPWNVSTEDNKDIDNAAKVLDSDHYGMKDIKERILESLAVRNITGSGKAPVICLAGPPGTGKTSIARSVAKALGKEYVRICLGGVRDEAEIRGHRKTYIGAMPGRIIEGLKNAGVNNPLMLLDEIDKISSDYKGDTSAALLEVLDSEQNVNFVDHYIEMPVDLSHVLFIATANDLSNISRPLLDRMEIIEVGSYTANEKFHIAKEHLIKKQIKENGLLVSDVKFTDKVIRTVINSYTREAGVRGLERQIAKIVRKAVRELYKAGVFTSDGTRDKTVKKTVNISDKNITDYLGKVKYRPDKKNAKGEVGIVRGLAWTQAGGDTLEIEVITMPGKGEFKLTGNMGDVMKESASIAVSYIRSVTEKGRYKVDAEYFQNHAFHLHIPEGATPKDGPSAGITMATAVLSAVTGIPVRADVAMTGELTLRGKVLPIGGLKEKLLASKTAGITNVFVPRDNRSDVEELDTEITEGMNIIYVNNAIEVFAQALMR
;
A
#
# COMPACT_ATOMS: atom_id res chain seq x y z
N MET A 1 -9.53 49.06 -14.99
CA MET A 1 -10.49 48.42 -15.90
C MET A 1 -11.19 47.36 -15.08
N SER A 2 -12.49 47.55 -14.76
CA SER A 2 -13.26 46.61 -13.97
C SER A 2 -13.37 45.30 -14.73
N ASN A 3 -13.00 44.17 -14.09
CA ASN A 3 -13.13 42.83 -14.65
C ASN A 3 -14.59 42.58 -15.06
N LYS A 4 -14.81 42.28 -16.35
CA LYS A 4 -16.11 42.11 -17.00
C LYS A 4 -16.90 40.88 -16.48
N TYR A 5 -16.39 40.10 -15.48
CA TYR A 5 -16.82 38.77 -15.14
C TYR A 5 -17.02 38.48 -13.66
N ASP A 6 -17.10 39.46 -12.78
CA ASP A 6 -17.57 39.24 -11.39
C ASP A 6 -19.11 39.18 -11.37
N ARG A 7 -19.69 38.02 -11.74
CA ARG A 7 -21.14 37.80 -11.73
C ARG A 7 -21.50 36.49 -11.04
N HIS A 8 -22.64 36.50 -10.36
CA HIS A 8 -23.28 35.31 -9.83
C HIS A 8 -23.98 34.52 -10.96
N TYR A 9 -23.48 33.36 -11.31
CA TYR A 9 -24.08 32.49 -12.32
C TYR A 9 -24.97 31.46 -11.71
N PRO A 10 -26.15 31.11 -12.29
CA PRO A 10 -26.87 29.90 -11.96
C PRO A 10 -25.94 28.69 -12.16
N ALA A 11 -25.90 27.78 -11.17
CA ALA A 11 -24.97 26.65 -11.19
C ALA A 11 -25.67 25.30 -11.25
N ILE A 12 -25.12 24.38 -12.04
CA ILE A 12 -25.60 22.99 -12.16
C ILE A 12 -24.49 22.02 -11.79
N PRO A 13 -24.71 21.18 -10.76
CA PRO A 13 -23.89 20.01 -10.50
C PRO A 13 -24.10 18.92 -11.56
N LEU A 14 -23.03 18.58 -12.27
CA LEU A 14 -23.00 17.53 -13.28
C LEU A 14 -22.54 16.19 -12.68
N ARG A 15 -23.21 15.11 -13.06
CA ARG A 15 -22.89 13.75 -12.63
C ARG A 15 -22.08 13.03 -13.69
N ASN A 16 -20.87 12.57 -13.34
CA ASN A 16 -19.96 11.84 -14.25
C ASN A 16 -19.60 12.58 -15.54
N VAL A 17 -19.69 13.87 -15.53
CA VAL A 17 -19.42 14.70 -16.73
C VAL A 17 -18.65 15.95 -16.32
N THR A 18 -17.58 16.23 -17.06
CA THR A 18 -16.81 17.48 -16.96
C THR A 18 -16.88 18.17 -18.32
N VAL A 19 -17.19 19.47 -18.31
CA VAL A 19 -17.31 20.28 -19.52
C VAL A 19 -16.04 21.12 -19.68
N PHE A 20 -15.45 21.10 -20.87
CA PHE A 20 -14.29 21.93 -21.20
C PHE A 20 -14.68 23.18 -22.00
N PRO A 21 -13.87 24.25 -21.95
CA PRO A 21 -13.99 25.36 -22.89
C PRO A 21 -13.96 24.83 -24.34
N GLY A 22 -14.84 25.39 -25.20
CA GLY A 22 -14.99 24.98 -26.59
C GLY A 22 -15.79 23.66 -26.81
N MET A 23 -16.12 22.92 -25.75
CA MET A 23 -16.89 21.69 -25.84
C MET A 23 -18.38 21.96 -26.04
N VAL A 24 -19.00 21.33 -27.03
CA VAL A 24 -20.45 21.35 -27.23
C VAL A 24 -21.00 19.98 -26.85
N MET A 25 -21.93 19.99 -25.88
CA MET A 25 -22.55 18.74 -25.42
C MET A 25 -24.01 18.96 -24.98
N HIS A 26 -24.72 17.85 -24.77
CA HIS A 26 -26.04 17.86 -24.21
C HIS A 26 -26.14 16.90 -23.02
N PHE A 27 -26.93 17.27 -22.03
CA PHE A 27 -27.23 16.45 -20.87
C PHE A 27 -28.65 16.66 -20.39
N ASP A 28 -29.17 15.69 -19.63
CA ASP A 28 -30.52 15.73 -19.12
C ASP A 28 -30.56 16.29 -17.69
N VAL A 29 -31.41 17.26 -17.45
CA VAL A 29 -31.61 17.93 -16.16
C VAL A 29 -32.94 17.53 -15.58
N SER A 30 -32.93 16.87 -14.42
CA SER A 30 -34.15 16.38 -13.73
C SER A 30 -34.30 16.93 -12.32
N ARG A 31 -33.22 17.38 -11.67
CA ARG A 31 -33.25 17.94 -10.31
C ARG A 31 -33.96 19.29 -10.29
N LYS A 32 -34.87 19.49 -9.34
CA LYS A 32 -35.70 20.73 -9.23
C LYS A 32 -34.82 21.98 -9.15
N LYS A 33 -33.71 21.96 -8.39
CA LYS A 33 -32.79 23.10 -8.26
C LYS A 33 -32.09 23.40 -9.59
N SER A 34 -31.66 22.37 -10.31
CA SER A 34 -30.99 22.49 -11.61
C SER A 34 -31.93 22.96 -12.72
N VAL A 35 -33.20 22.50 -12.72
CA VAL A 35 -34.21 22.99 -13.67
C VAL A 35 -34.46 24.47 -13.49
N LYS A 36 -34.57 24.95 -12.25
CA LYS A 36 -34.72 26.40 -11.96
C LYS A 36 -33.48 27.21 -12.38
N ALA A 37 -32.28 26.64 -12.22
CA ALA A 37 -31.04 27.28 -12.66
C ALA A 37 -31.02 27.48 -14.19
N VAL A 38 -31.48 26.46 -14.96
CA VAL A 38 -31.63 26.56 -16.42
C VAL A 38 -32.66 27.64 -16.79
N GLU A 39 -33.81 27.64 -16.14
CA GLU A 39 -34.87 28.61 -16.40
C GLU A 39 -34.42 30.06 -16.09
N ALA A 40 -33.70 30.27 -14.99
CA ALA A 40 -33.14 31.54 -14.60
C ALA A 40 -32.07 32.03 -15.60
N SER A 41 -31.19 31.13 -16.05
CA SER A 41 -30.16 31.43 -17.05
C SER A 41 -30.78 31.84 -18.38
N MET A 42 -31.82 31.15 -18.82
CA MET A 42 -32.54 31.52 -20.07
C MET A 42 -33.30 32.82 -19.99
N ALA A 43 -33.72 33.26 -18.81
CA ALA A 43 -34.38 34.54 -18.59
C ALA A 43 -33.39 35.72 -18.54
N ALA A 44 -32.09 35.46 -18.43
CA ALA A 44 -31.02 36.46 -18.35
C ALA A 44 -30.14 36.47 -19.64
N ASP A 45 -28.92 36.02 -19.53
CA ASP A 45 -27.89 36.09 -20.59
C ASP A 45 -27.53 34.74 -21.19
N GLU A 46 -28.29 33.68 -20.90
CA GLU A 46 -28.08 32.29 -21.33
C GLU A 46 -26.80 31.66 -20.79
N LEU A 47 -26.15 32.29 -19.79
CA LEU A 47 -24.93 31.80 -19.19
C LEU A 47 -25.22 30.96 -17.93
N ILE A 48 -24.48 29.89 -17.77
CA ILE A 48 -24.62 28.97 -16.65
C ILE A 48 -23.25 28.42 -16.22
N TYR A 49 -23.05 28.22 -14.91
CA TYR A 49 -21.85 27.61 -14.40
C TYR A 49 -22.06 26.11 -14.24
N LEU A 50 -21.19 25.30 -14.87
CA LEU A 50 -21.22 23.87 -14.86
C LEU A 50 -20.06 23.36 -14.02
N VAL A 51 -20.38 22.58 -13.00
CA VAL A 51 -19.38 22.03 -12.07
C VAL A 51 -19.62 20.54 -11.86
N THR A 52 -18.54 19.75 -11.86
CA THR A 52 -18.60 18.30 -11.65
C THR A 52 -18.83 17.99 -10.17
N GLN A 53 -19.67 17.02 -9.85
CA GLN A 53 -19.85 16.53 -8.49
C GLN A 53 -18.80 15.46 -8.18
N ARG A 54 -18.25 15.45 -6.94
CA ARG A 54 -17.16 14.56 -6.52
C ARG A 54 -17.59 13.10 -6.44
N ASP A 55 -18.78 12.85 -5.88
CA ASP A 55 -19.35 11.52 -5.77
C ASP A 55 -20.63 11.42 -6.60
N SER A 56 -20.62 10.56 -7.60
CA SER A 56 -21.75 10.32 -8.49
C SER A 56 -22.95 9.65 -7.83
N GLN A 57 -22.77 9.04 -6.65
CA GLN A 57 -23.84 8.35 -5.93
C GLN A 57 -24.75 9.32 -5.15
N VAL A 58 -24.27 10.51 -4.85
CA VAL A 58 -25.06 11.52 -4.14
C VAL A 58 -26.16 12.07 -5.07
N SER A 59 -27.42 11.81 -4.72
CA SER A 59 -28.57 12.23 -5.55
C SER A 59 -28.82 13.73 -5.52
N GLU A 60 -28.63 14.39 -4.38
CA GLU A 60 -28.73 15.84 -4.20
C GLU A 60 -27.45 16.37 -3.56
N PRO A 61 -26.42 16.73 -4.37
CA PRO A 61 -25.14 17.18 -3.86
C PRO A 61 -25.27 18.54 -3.17
N GLY A 62 -24.64 18.65 -2.00
CA GLY A 62 -24.39 19.90 -1.31
C GLY A 62 -23.12 20.59 -1.84
N ILE A 63 -22.78 21.74 -1.27
CA ILE A 63 -21.60 22.52 -1.69
C ILE A 63 -20.30 21.75 -1.52
N ALA A 64 -20.18 20.95 -0.44
CA ALA A 64 -18.97 20.15 -0.16
C ALA A 64 -18.74 19.02 -1.16
N ASP A 65 -19.79 18.58 -1.85
CA ASP A 65 -19.75 17.48 -2.81
C ASP A 65 -19.33 17.92 -4.23
N LEU A 66 -18.97 19.19 -4.41
CA LEU A 66 -18.64 19.78 -5.70
C LEU A 66 -17.13 20.04 -5.80
N TYR A 67 -16.62 19.99 -7.03
CA TYR A 67 -15.28 20.49 -7.32
C TYR A 67 -15.27 22.04 -7.28
N THR A 68 -14.09 22.63 -7.17
CA THR A 68 -13.94 24.08 -7.10
C THR A 68 -13.72 24.73 -8.46
N VAL A 69 -13.27 23.96 -9.44
CA VAL A 69 -13.07 24.43 -10.81
C VAL A 69 -14.15 23.84 -11.71
N GLY A 70 -14.77 24.69 -12.48
CA GLY A 70 -15.80 24.34 -13.43
C GLY A 70 -15.71 25.21 -14.69
N THR A 71 -16.77 25.19 -15.49
CA THR A 71 -16.81 25.89 -16.78
C THR A 71 -18.05 26.80 -16.87
N ILE A 72 -17.86 28.05 -17.21
CA ILE A 72 -18.95 28.96 -17.65
C ILE A 72 -19.34 28.49 -19.04
N ALA A 73 -20.61 28.16 -19.22
CA ALA A 73 -21.14 27.66 -20.49
C ALA A 73 -22.33 28.49 -20.96
N LYS A 74 -22.53 28.54 -22.27
CA LYS A 74 -23.71 29.15 -22.88
C LYS A 74 -24.72 28.08 -23.28
N ILE A 75 -25.98 28.26 -22.86
CA ILE A 75 -27.08 27.41 -23.29
C ILE A 75 -27.45 27.72 -24.73
N LYS A 76 -27.36 26.72 -25.62
CA LYS A 76 -27.70 26.86 -27.06
C LYS A 76 -29.12 26.41 -27.37
N GLN A 77 -29.60 25.34 -26.74
CA GLN A 77 -30.89 24.77 -26.99
C GLN A 77 -31.43 24.03 -25.77
N ILE A 78 -32.75 24.11 -25.57
CA ILE A 78 -33.47 23.33 -24.57
C ILE A 78 -34.61 22.57 -25.21
N ILE A 79 -34.69 21.27 -24.91
CA ILE A 79 -35.77 20.41 -25.36
C ILE A 79 -36.49 19.87 -24.11
N LYS A 80 -37.79 20.08 -24.02
CA LYS A 80 -38.62 19.52 -22.94
C LYS A 80 -38.95 18.06 -23.24
N MET A 81 -38.56 17.18 -22.33
CA MET A 81 -38.80 15.76 -22.41
C MET A 81 -39.95 15.33 -21.49
N PRO A 82 -40.62 14.16 -21.71
CA PRO A 82 -41.58 13.63 -20.77
C PRO A 82 -41.01 13.46 -19.37
N GLY A 83 -41.85 13.65 -18.31
CA GLY A 83 -41.40 13.48 -16.91
C GLY A 83 -40.71 14.70 -16.29
N LYS A 84 -40.90 15.92 -16.83
CA LYS A 84 -40.28 17.18 -16.38
C LYS A 84 -38.75 17.21 -16.49
N ILE A 85 -38.21 16.46 -17.42
CA ILE A 85 -36.79 16.43 -17.74
C ILE A 85 -36.48 17.48 -18.83
N LEU A 86 -35.43 18.28 -18.64
CA LEU A 86 -34.96 19.22 -19.66
C LEU A 86 -33.68 18.64 -20.28
N ARG A 87 -33.64 18.44 -21.59
CA ARG A 87 -32.42 18.18 -22.32
C ARG A 87 -31.84 19.52 -22.76
N VAL A 88 -30.66 19.81 -22.22
CA VAL A 88 -30.00 21.11 -22.42
C VAL A 88 -28.74 20.88 -23.26
N GLN A 89 -28.60 21.63 -24.35
CA GLN A 89 -27.38 21.72 -25.12
C GLN A 89 -26.60 22.94 -24.70
N VAL A 90 -25.34 22.75 -24.35
CA VAL A 90 -24.45 23.82 -23.89
C VAL A 90 -23.16 23.87 -24.71
N GLU A 91 -22.57 25.06 -24.78
CA GLU A 91 -21.21 25.27 -25.26
C GLU A 91 -20.37 25.83 -24.11
N GLY A 92 -19.31 25.14 -23.71
CA GLY A 92 -18.35 25.63 -22.73
C GLY A 92 -17.62 26.89 -23.27
N LEU A 93 -17.55 27.92 -22.48
CA LEU A 93 -16.89 29.16 -22.89
C LEU A 93 -15.54 29.34 -22.21
N GLU A 94 -15.53 29.44 -20.88
CA GLU A 94 -14.36 29.78 -20.10
C GLU A 94 -14.26 28.92 -18.83
N LYS A 95 -13.03 28.55 -18.46
CA LYS A 95 -12.72 27.92 -17.18
C LYS A 95 -12.84 28.94 -16.05
N ALA A 96 -13.48 28.57 -14.95
CA ALA A 96 -13.65 29.46 -13.82
C ALA A 96 -13.50 28.71 -12.48
N LEU A 97 -12.88 29.41 -11.52
CA LEU A 97 -12.76 28.99 -10.14
C LEU A 97 -13.93 29.56 -9.35
N VAL A 98 -14.63 28.72 -8.58
CA VAL A 98 -15.68 29.19 -7.70
C VAL A 98 -15.08 29.80 -6.42
N ASN A 99 -15.49 31.04 -6.13
CA ASN A 99 -15.15 31.73 -4.89
C ASN A 99 -16.13 31.35 -3.77
N ARG A 100 -17.43 31.29 -4.13
CA ARG A 100 -18.49 30.97 -3.18
C ARG A 100 -19.71 30.38 -3.91
N PHE A 101 -20.32 29.37 -3.30
CA PHE A 101 -21.66 28.91 -3.66
C PHE A 101 -22.70 29.46 -2.70
N GLU A 102 -23.88 29.82 -3.22
CA GLU A 102 -25.02 30.25 -2.45
C GLU A 102 -26.29 29.55 -2.93
N GLU A 103 -27.20 29.25 -2.02
CA GLU A 103 -28.55 28.79 -2.38
C GLU A 103 -29.53 29.96 -2.27
N ALA A 104 -30.07 30.41 -3.39
CA ALA A 104 -31.09 31.46 -3.43
C ALA A 104 -32.21 31.11 -4.40
N SER A 105 -33.43 31.49 -4.10
CA SER A 105 -34.62 31.26 -4.94
C SER A 105 -34.89 29.78 -5.29
N GLY A 106 -34.32 28.86 -4.50
CA GLY A 106 -34.42 27.40 -4.70
C GLY A 106 -33.58 26.88 -5.86
N MET A 107 -32.49 27.53 -6.19
CA MET A 107 -31.44 27.13 -7.11
C MET A 107 -30.07 27.41 -6.49
N MET A 108 -29.02 26.82 -7.05
CA MET A 108 -27.63 27.09 -6.69
C MET A 108 -27.09 28.24 -7.54
N LEU A 109 -26.43 29.19 -6.90
CA LEU A 109 -25.70 30.27 -7.54
C LEU A 109 -24.22 30.13 -7.23
N ALA A 110 -23.35 30.40 -8.21
CA ALA A 110 -21.91 30.40 -8.05
C ALA A 110 -21.33 31.79 -8.32
N ASP A 111 -20.63 32.32 -7.33
CA ASP A 111 -19.75 33.48 -7.54
C ASP A 111 -18.41 32.92 -8.03
N VAL A 112 -18.02 33.31 -9.24
CA VAL A 112 -16.87 32.70 -9.91
C VAL A 112 -15.89 33.74 -10.41
N SER A 113 -14.61 33.44 -10.32
CA SER A 113 -13.53 34.17 -10.96
C SER A 113 -13.09 33.44 -12.23
N VAL A 114 -13.16 34.09 -13.36
CA VAL A 114 -12.66 33.53 -14.62
C VAL A 114 -11.15 33.30 -14.48
N MET A 115 -10.73 32.07 -14.67
CA MET A 115 -9.31 31.73 -14.76
C MET A 115 -8.83 32.23 -16.13
N GLN A 116 -7.95 33.22 -16.13
CA GLN A 116 -7.35 33.70 -17.39
C GLN A 116 -6.72 32.50 -18.09
N GLY A 117 -6.97 32.42 -19.41
CA GLY A 117 -6.37 31.35 -20.23
C GLY A 117 -4.85 31.35 -20.05
N PHE A 118 -4.25 30.18 -20.05
CA PHE A 118 -2.80 30.04 -19.89
C PHE A 118 -2.07 31.00 -20.84
N GLU A 119 -1.00 31.63 -20.34
CA GLU A 119 -0.07 32.30 -21.24
C GLU A 119 0.35 31.31 -22.31
N LYS A 120 0.25 31.70 -23.60
CA LYS A 120 0.62 30.77 -24.68
C LYS A 120 2.04 30.32 -24.45
N PRO A 121 2.27 28.99 -24.45
CA PRO A 121 3.58 28.46 -24.16
C PRO A 121 4.57 28.97 -25.21
N ASP A 122 5.81 29.19 -24.79
CA ASP A 122 6.88 29.58 -25.72
C ASP A 122 6.87 28.61 -26.92
N LYS A 123 7.21 29.11 -28.09
CA LYS A 123 7.24 28.32 -29.33
C LYS A 123 8.02 27.01 -29.19
N MET A 124 9.07 27.04 -28.37
CA MET A 124 9.90 25.84 -28.09
C MET A 124 9.14 24.82 -27.25
N VAL A 125 8.47 25.24 -26.18
CA VAL A 125 7.64 24.41 -25.30
C VAL A 125 6.44 23.85 -26.07
N SER A 126 5.72 24.69 -26.80
CA SER A 126 4.60 24.28 -27.67
C SER A 126 5.01 23.15 -28.65
N ARG A 127 6.18 23.35 -29.31
CA ARG A 127 6.73 22.36 -30.22
C ARG A 127 7.11 21.05 -29.53
N ALA A 128 7.68 21.12 -28.31
CA ALA A 128 8.03 19.95 -27.52
C ALA A 128 6.80 19.14 -27.10
N ILE A 129 5.72 19.81 -26.65
CA ILE A 129 4.43 19.18 -26.32
C ILE A 129 3.85 18.46 -27.56
N ILE A 130 3.81 19.12 -28.72
CA ILE A 130 3.27 18.52 -29.94
C ILE A 130 4.09 17.29 -30.37
N VAL A 131 5.41 17.37 -30.31
CA VAL A 131 6.29 16.25 -30.69
C VAL A 131 6.11 15.07 -29.72
N GLY A 132 6.14 15.33 -28.42
CA GLY A 132 5.96 14.29 -27.40
C GLY A 132 4.58 13.62 -27.47
N MET A 133 3.51 14.39 -27.64
CA MET A 133 2.16 13.84 -27.82
C MET A 133 2.04 13.01 -29.09
N ARG A 134 2.63 13.45 -30.20
CA ARG A 134 2.63 12.67 -31.46
C ARG A 134 3.32 11.34 -31.32
N GLU A 135 4.46 11.31 -30.63
CA GLU A 135 5.20 10.09 -30.38
C GLU A 135 4.37 9.10 -29.55
N LEU A 136 3.81 9.54 -28.42
CA LEU A 136 2.96 8.71 -27.55
C LEU A 136 1.67 8.25 -28.25
N LEU A 137 1.00 9.11 -28.97
CA LEU A 137 -0.21 8.75 -29.73
C LEU A 137 0.08 7.76 -30.85
N THR A 138 1.26 7.84 -31.48
CA THR A 138 1.69 6.86 -32.48
C THR A 138 1.97 5.51 -31.84
N GLN A 139 2.64 5.46 -30.69
CA GLN A 139 2.86 4.25 -29.92
C GLN A 139 1.52 3.64 -29.46
N TYR A 140 0.61 4.45 -28.92
CA TYR A 140 -0.72 3.99 -28.49
C TYR A 140 -1.53 3.39 -29.64
N ALA A 141 -1.52 4.04 -30.82
CA ALA A 141 -2.21 3.52 -32.01
C ALA A 141 -1.61 2.19 -32.51
N HIS A 142 -0.33 1.95 -32.24
CA HIS A 142 0.33 0.68 -32.59
C HIS A 142 -0.14 -0.46 -31.68
N VAL A 143 -0.21 -0.23 -30.36
CA VAL A 143 -0.59 -1.27 -29.39
C VAL A 143 -2.12 -1.44 -29.25
N ASN A 144 -2.92 -0.45 -29.65
CA ASN A 144 -4.38 -0.53 -29.64
C ASN A 144 -5.00 -0.32 -31.04
N PRO A 145 -4.98 -1.33 -31.90
CA PRO A 145 -5.51 -1.21 -33.28
C PRO A 145 -7.03 -1.05 -33.34
N LYS A 146 -7.76 -1.25 -32.23
CA LYS A 146 -9.21 -1.02 -32.14
C LYS A 146 -9.58 0.44 -31.90
N PHE A 147 -8.63 1.27 -31.47
CA PHE A 147 -8.87 2.70 -31.32
C PHE A 147 -9.03 3.35 -32.70
N ALA A 148 -9.99 4.30 -32.80
CA ALA A 148 -10.38 4.89 -34.06
C ALA A 148 -9.19 5.54 -34.80
N LYS A 149 -8.72 4.91 -35.86
CA LYS A 149 -7.57 5.36 -36.65
C LYS A 149 -7.73 6.79 -37.17
N ASP A 150 -8.95 7.20 -37.46
CA ASP A 150 -9.25 8.54 -37.99
C ASP A 150 -9.11 9.61 -36.91
N THR A 151 -9.46 9.30 -35.66
CA THR A 151 -9.24 10.18 -34.50
C THR A 151 -7.75 10.46 -34.28
N VAL A 152 -6.93 9.39 -34.30
CA VAL A 152 -5.47 9.53 -34.14
C VAL A 152 -4.87 10.33 -35.29
N LYS A 153 -5.26 10.07 -36.54
CA LYS A 153 -4.80 10.86 -37.70
C LYS A 153 -5.15 12.34 -37.55
N ARG A 154 -6.36 12.66 -37.08
CA ARG A 154 -6.79 14.03 -36.83
C ARG A 154 -5.92 14.67 -35.76
N TRP A 155 -5.69 14.01 -34.61
CA TRP A 155 -4.82 14.54 -33.56
C TRP A 155 -3.38 14.76 -34.01
N LEU A 156 -2.82 13.84 -34.81
CA LEU A 156 -1.48 13.98 -35.37
C LEU A 156 -1.35 15.14 -36.36
N SER A 157 -2.46 15.66 -36.92
CA SER A 157 -2.47 16.77 -37.86
C SER A 157 -2.42 18.15 -37.20
N TYR A 158 -2.74 18.24 -35.87
CA TYR A 158 -2.73 19.52 -35.19
C TYR A 158 -1.31 20.09 -35.04
N SER A 159 -1.19 21.37 -35.34
CA SER A 159 0.03 22.17 -35.16
C SER A 159 -0.05 23.15 -33.95
N ASP A 160 -1.19 23.17 -33.26
CA ASP A 160 -1.47 23.95 -32.06
C ASP A 160 -1.56 23.01 -30.87
N ALA A 161 -0.71 23.25 -29.86
CA ALA A 161 -0.64 22.42 -28.65
C ALA A 161 -1.92 22.50 -27.82
N GLU A 162 -2.52 23.69 -27.69
CA GLU A 162 -3.76 23.89 -26.95
C GLU A 162 -4.89 23.09 -27.57
N LYS A 163 -5.05 23.21 -28.90
CA LYS A 163 -6.10 22.47 -29.60
C LYS A 163 -5.92 20.97 -29.52
N LEU A 164 -4.68 20.47 -29.66
CA LEU A 164 -4.36 19.06 -29.51
C LEU A 164 -4.72 18.54 -28.12
N MET A 165 -4.34 19.28 -27.06
CA MET A 165 -4.59 18.87 -25.69
C MET A 165 -6.08 18.86 -25.33
N MET A 166 -6.83 19.87 -25.79
CA MET A 166 -8.27 19.96 -25.54
C MET A 166 -9.06 18.85 -26.26
N GLU A 167 -8.74 18.60 -27.52
CA GLU A 167 -9.36 17.48 -28.29
C GLU A 167 -9.02 16.11 -27.68
N PHE A 168 -7.78 15.94 -27.24
CA PHE A 168 -7.37 14.73 -26.52
C PHE A 168 -8.19 14.54 -25.24
N ALA A 169 -8.36 15.58 -24.42
CA ALA A 169 -9.13 15.53 -23.20
C ALA A 169 -10.61 15.19 -23.43
N GLN A 170 -11.19 15.68 -24.52
CA GLN A 170 -12.58 15.44 -24.85
C GLN A 170 -12.86 14.01 -25.31
N GLU A 171 -11.97 13.44 -26.12
CA GLU A 171 -12.24 12.17 -26.80
C GLU A 171 -11.54 10.96 -26.14
N PHE A 172 -10.34 11.15 -25.56
CA PHE A 172 -9.56 10.06 -24.99
C PHE A 172 -9.96 9.74 -23.54
N MET A 173 -10.14 10.74 -22.72
CA MET A 173 -10.44 10.56 -21.30
C MET A 173 -11.89 10.19 -21.07
N MET A 174 -12.19 8.92 -20.81
CA MET A 174 -13.54 8.45 -20.51
C MET A 174 -13.94 8.69 -19.03
N ASP A 175 -12.98 8.70 -18.11
CA ASP A 175 -13.19 8.83 -16.67
C ASP A 175 -13.35 10.30 -16.28
N PHE A 176 -14.46 10.64 -15.60
CA PHE A 176 -14.77 12.03 -15.24
C PHE A 176 -13.78 12.62 -14.24
N ASP A 177 -13.21 11.79 -13.34
CA ASP A 177 -12.20 12.24 -12.38
C ASP A 177 -10.91 12.69 -13.10
N LYS A 178 -10.50 11.95 -14.11
CA LYS A 178 -9.35 12.31 -14.96
C LYS A 178 -9.62 13.55 -15.77
N ARG A 179 -10.83 13.71 -16.31
CA ARG A 179 -11.25 14.94 -16.99
C ARG A 179 -11.22 16.14 -16.06
N GLN A 180 -11.68 15.97 -14.83
CA GLN A 180 -11.66 17.05 -13.84
C GLN A 180 -10.22 17.45 -13.46
N GLN A 181 -9.32 16.49 -13.23
CA GLN A 181 -7.91 16.77 -12.98
C GLN A 181 -7.25 17.52 -14.15
N PHE A 182 -7.60 17.18 -15.37
CA PHE A 182 -7.11 17.87 -16.56
C PHE A 182 -7.67 19.30 -16.65
N LEU A 183 -8.93 19.51 -16.29
CA LEU A 183 -9.53 20.85 -16.22
C LEU A 183 -8.88 21.70 -15.12
N GLU A 184 -8.46 21.11 -14.01
CA GLU A 184 -7.81 21.79 -12.89
C GLU A 184 -6.34 22.16 -13.13
N ALA A 185 -5.70 21.61 -14.17
CA ALA A 185 -4.30 21.92 -14.48
C ALA A 185 -4.07 23.45 -14.60
N GLU A 186 -2.92 23.91 -14.10
CA GLU A 186 -2.60 25.34 -14.01
C GLU A 186 -1.85 25.87 -15.23
N ASP A 187 -1.19 24.97 -16.00
CA ASP A 187 -0.42 25.32 -17.20
C ASP A 187 -0.38 24.17 -18.23
N TYR A 188 0.18 24.44 -19.41
CA TYR A 188 0.31 23.46 -20.49
C TYR A 188 1.30 22.34 -20.18
N GLU A 189 2.29 22.55 -19.33
CA GLU A 189 3.25 21.53 -18.92
C GLU A 189 2.60 20.49 -18.01
N GLN A 190 1.75 20.93 -17.08
CA GLN A 190 0.96 20.04 -16.24
C GLN A 190 -0.04 19.24 -17.07
N MET A 191 -0.75 19.90 -18.00
CA MET A 191 -1.66 19.21 -18.92
C MET A 191 -0.93 18.12 -19.72
N TYR A 192 0.23 18.45 -20.29
CA TYR A 192 1.05 17.50 -21.03
C TYR A 192 1.54 16.34 -20.15
N THR A 193 2.06 16.65 -18.97
CA THR A 193 2.57 15.63 -18.03
C THR A 193 1.47 14.66 -17.65
N PHE A 194 0.27 15.15 -17.40
CA PHE A 194 -0.88 14.33 -17.08
C PHE A 194 -1.31 13.46 -18.27
N ALA A 195 -1.45 14.04 -19.46
CA ALA A 195 -1.81 13.31 -20.68
C ALA A 195 -0.76 12.27 -21.06
N ALA A 196 0.53 12.60 -20.96
CA ALA A 196 1.63 11.70 -21.23
C ALA A 196 1.65 10.51 -20.24
N THR A 197 1.46 10.77 -18.95
CA THR A 197 1.36 9.73 -17.93
C THR A 197 0.20 8.78 -18.20
N LEU A 198 -0.95 9.32 -18.57
CA LEU A 198 -2.13 8.53 -18.92
C LEU A 198 -1.87 7.63 -20.14
N LEU A 199 -1.30 8.19 -21.21
CA LEU A 199 -0.96 7.43 -22.43
C LEU A 199 0.07 6.34 -22.15
N VAL A 200 1.12 6.62 -21.38
CA VAL A 200 2.15 5.63 -21.01
C VAL A 200 1.53 4.47 -20.21
N ASN A 201 0.64 4.78 -19.26
CA ASN A 201 -0.03 3.74 -18.49
C ASN A 201 -0.94 2.86 -19.36
N GLU A 202 -1.68 3.47 -20.29
CA GLU A 202 -2.53 2.73 -21.25
C GLU A 202 -1.68 1.88 -22.22
N ILE A 203 -0.58 2.42 -22.75
CA ILE A 203 0.36 1.68 -23.60
C ILE A 203 0.90 0.45 -22.86
N ASN A 204 1.36 0.62 -21.62
CA ASN A 204 1.86 -0.47 -20.79
C ASN A 204 0.79 -1.53 -20.52
N ALA A 205 -0.44 -1.11 -20.20
CA ALA A 205 -1.55 -2.03 -19.97
C ALA A 205 -1.88 -2.87 -21.23
N TYR A 206 -1.90 -2.25 -22.41
CA TYR A 206 -2.11 -2.97 -23.67
C TYR A 206 -0.95 -3.88 -24.03
N THR A 207 0.30 -3.46 -23.82
CA THR A 207 1.49 -4.29 -24.06
C THR A 207 1.49 -5.53 -23.19
N ILE A 208 1.23 -5.39 -21.89
CA ILE A 208 1.10 -6.54 -20.96
C ILE A 208 -0.04 -7.47 -21.39
N LYS A 209 -1.18 -6.91 -21.81
CA LYS A 209 -2.31 -7.70 -22.30
C LYS A 209 -1.96 -8.48 -23.57
N GLU A 210 -1.17 -7.90 -24.47
CA GLU A 210 -0.71 -8.54 -25.70
C GLU A 210 0.31 -9.64 -25.39
N GLU A 211 1.27 -9.39 -24.48
CA GLU A 211 2.25 -10.39 -24.02
C GLU A 211 1.54 -11.59 -23.37
N LEU A 212 0.57 -11.34 -22.48
CA LEU A 212 -0.25 -12.41 -21.89
C LEU A 212 -1.05 -13.16 -22.96
N GLY A 213 -1.61 -12.44 -23.94
CA GLY A 213 -2.31 -13.03 -25.07
C GLY A 213 -1.41 -13.92 -25.94
N ASN A 214 -0.16 -13.54 -26.13
CA ASN A 214 0.81 -14.32 -26.88
C ASN A 214 1.26 -15.56 -26.11
N ILE A 215 1.48 -15.47 -24.80
CA ILE A 215 1.78 -16.62 -23.93
C ILE A 215 0.63 -17.64 -23.96
N VAL A 216 -0.61 -17.15 -23.92
CA VAL A 216 -1.80 -18.03 -24.05
C VAL A 216 -1.85 -18.67 -25.44
N ARG A 217 -1.59 -17.91 -26.51
CA ARG A 217 -1.55 -18.46 -27.89
C ARG A 217 -0.44 -19.48 -28.06
N GLU A 218 0.77 -19.22 -27.57
CA GLU A 218 1.87 -20.19 -27.63
C GLU A 218 1.55 -21.48 -26.89
N ARG A 219 0.86 -21.41 -25.75
CA ARG A 219 0.38 -22.61 -25.04
C ARG A 219 -0.70 -23.35 -25.84
N VAL A 220 -1.63 -22.63 -26.44
CA VAL A 220 -2.67 -23.22 -27.30
C VAL A 220 -2.04 -23.85 -28.54
N ASP A 221 -1.10 -23.16 -29.23
CA ASP A 221 -0.40 -23.66 -30.39
C ASP A 221 0.49 -24.86 -30.05
N LYS A 222 1.12 -24.87 -28.87
CA LYS A 222 1.90 -26.02 -28.38
C LYS A 222 1.00 -27.22 -28.14
N ASN A 223 -0.12 -27.02 -27.45
CA ASN A 223 -1.11 -28.09 -27.22
C ASN A 223 -1.70 -28.60 -28.54
N GLN A 224 -1.93 -27.72 -29.51
CA GLN A 224 -2.44 -28.09 -30.81
C GLN A 224 -1.40 -28.86 -31.65
N LYS A 225 -0.11 -28.50 -31.56
CA LYS A 225 0.99 -29.26 -32.16
C LYS A 225 1.21 -30.62 -31.53
N ASP A 226 1.15 -30.67 -30.20
CA ASP A 226 1.27 -31.92 -29.42
C ASP A 226 0.07 -32.83 -29.73
N TYR A 227 -1.12 -32.29 -29.92
CA TYR A 227 -2.31 -33.05 -30.35
C TYR A 227 -2.13 -33.63 -31.76
N ILE A 228 -1.71 -32.82 -32.78
CA ILE A 228 -1.46 -33.29 -34.14
C ILE A 228 -0.37 -34.37 -34.17
N LEU A 229 0.70 -34.19 -33.37
CA LEU A 229 1.78 -35.17 -33.26
C LEU A 229 1.30 -36.48 -32.63
N ARG A 230 0.38 -36.43 -31.65
CA ARG A 230 -0.25 -37.60 -31.05
C ARG A 230 -1.20 -38.32 -32.02
N GLU A 231 -2.01 -37.57 -32.82
CA GLU A 231 -2.84 -38.16 -33.88
C GLU A 231 -2.00 -38.83 -34.96
N GLU A 232 -0.89 -38.21 -35.38
CA GLU A 232 0.04 -38.80 -36.33
C GLU A 232 0.72 -40.07 -35.77
N LEU A 233 1.13 -40.06 -34.52
CA LEU A 233 1.69 -41.23 -33.82
C LEU A 233 0.65 -42.35 -33.59
N ALA A 234 -0.60 -41.98 -33.29
CA ALA A 234 -1.70 -42.95 -33.15
C ALA A 234 -2.05 -43.59 -34.48
N ALA A 235 -2.02 -42.84 -35.59
CA ALA A 235 -2.24 -43.33 -36.93
C ALA A 235 -1.12 -44.31 -37.40
N ILE A 236 0.10 -44.13 -36.89
CA ILE A 236 1.25 -45.00 -37.20
C ILE A 236 1.22 -46.30 -36.39
N ASN A 237 0.68 -46.30 -35.16
CA ASN A 237 0.70 -47.46 -34.23
C ASN A 237 -0.52 -48.38 -34.29
N GLY A 238 -1.48 -48.18 -35.21
CA GLY A 238 -2.53 -49.13 -35.55
C GLY A 238 -3.56 -49.43 -34.45
N GLY A 239 -3.70 -48.58 -33.41
CA GLY A 239 -4.72 -48.70 -32.38
C GLY A 239 -5.08 -47.33 -31.84
N THR A 240 -6.21 -46.75 -32.24
CA THR A 240 -6.75 -45.50 -31.73
C THR A 240 -7.30 -45.68 -30.34
N ILE A 241 -6.45 -45.45 -29.34
CA ILE A 241 -6.97 -45.09 -28.01
C ILE A 241 -7.57 -43.69 -28.16
N THR A 242 -8.84 -43.54 -27.90
CA THR A 242 -9.49 -42.24 -27.95
C THR A 242 -9.02 -41.40 -26.76
N GLU A 243 -8.88 -40.07 -26.90
CA GLU A 243 -8.51 -39.14 -25.84
C GLU A 243 -9.30 -39.40 -24.52
N ALA A 244 -10.57 -39.75 -24.69
CA ALA A 244 -11.43 -40.07 -23.54
C ALA A 244 -11.06 -41.42 -22.88
N GLU A 245 -10.48 -42.37 -23.60
CA GLU A 245 -9.97 -43.63 -23.03
C GLU A 245 -8.65 -43.39 -22.29
N GLU A 246 -7.81 -42.45 -22.76
CA GLU A 246 -6.61 -42.01 -22.05
C GLU A 246 -7.01 -41.38 -20.71
N TYR A 247 -7.97 -40.46 -20.70
CA TYR A 247 -8.48 -39.87 -19.44
C TYR A 247 -9.11 -40.92 -18.51
N GLU A 248 -9.84 -41.93 -19.04
CA GLU A 248 -10.36 -43.02 -18.21
C GLU A 248 -9.24 -43.81 -17.54
N ALA A 249 -8.18 -44.12 -18.28
CA ALA A 249 -7.02 -44.81 -17.73
C ALA A 249 -6.27 -43.97 -16.69
N ASP A 250 -6.18 -42.68 -16.87
CA ASP A 250 -5.55 -41.75 -15.92
C ASP A 250 -6.38 -41.56 -14.66
N VAL A 251 -7.72 -41.53 -14.76
CA VAL A 251 -8.63 -41.53 -13.59
C VAL A 251 -8.50 -42.80 -12.77
N GLU A 252 -8.31 -43.95 -13.39
CA GLU A 252 -8.11 -45.21 -12.64
C GLU A 252 -6.79 -45.23 -11.86
N LYS A 253 -5.72 -44.64 -12.43
CA LYS A 253 -4.41 -44.50 -11.77
C LYS A 253 -4.38 -43.39 -10.73
N LEU A 254 -5.31 -42.44 -10.79
CA LEU A 254 -5.33 -41.28 -9.90
C LEU A 254 -5.51 -41.72 -8.44
N ASP A 255 -4.60 -41.36 -7.57
CA ASP A 255 -4.76 -41.56 -6.12
C ASP A 255 -5.69 -40.46 -5.57
N SER A 256 -6.97 -40.77 -5.51
CA SER A 256 -8.02 -39.85 -5.10
C SER A 256 -9.20 -40.54 -4.44
N PRO A 257 -10.01 -39.82 -3.66
CA PRO A 257 -11.27 -40.35 -3.11
C PRO A 257 -12.21 -40.85 -4.23
N GLN A 258 -13.04 -41.83 -3.92
CA GLN A 258 -13.91 -42.49 -4.90
C GLN A 258 -14.90 -41.51 -5.56
N TYR A 259 -15.43 -40.52 -4.80
CA TYR A 259 -16.34 -39.53 -5.36
C TYR A 259 -15.72 -38.68 -6.48
N VAL A 260 -14.39 -38.43 -6.42
CA VAL A 260 -13.64 -37.72 -7.47
C VAL A 260 -13.61 -38.54 -8.75
N LYS A 261 -13.23 -39.83 -8.63
CA LYS A 261 -13.23 -40.78 -9.76
C LYS A 261 -14.61 -40.89 -10.40
N ASP A 262 -15.67 -40.98 -9.58
CA ASP A 262 -17.05 -41.06 -10.07
C ASP A 262 -17.52 -39.79 -10.79
N LYS A 263 -17.10 -38.61 -10.31
CA LYS A 263 -17.38 -37.33 -10.96
C LYS A 263 -16.62 -37.23 -12.30
N LEU A 264 -15.33 -37.52 -12.31
CA LEU A 264 -14.50 -37.47 -13.52
C LEU A 264 -15.00 -38.44 -14.59
N LYS A 265 -15.38 -39.67 -14.22
CA LYS A 265 -15.99 -40.63 -15.18
C LYS A 265 -17.27 -40.09 -15.81
N ARG A 266 -18.08 -39.33 -15.06
CA ARG A 266 -19.27 -38.68 -15.61
C ARG A 266 -18.93 -37.56 -16.59
N GLU A 267 -17.94 -36.73 -16.28
CA GLU A 267 -17.50 -35.65 -17.16
C GLU A 267 -16.82 -36.22 -18.42
N ILE A 268 -16.04 -37.30 -18.34
CA ILE A 268 -15.46 -37.99 -19.49
C ILE A 268 -16.57 -38.57 -20.38
N LYS A 269 -17.63 -39.16 -19.79
CA LYS A 269 -18.78 -39.64 -20.55
C LYS A 269 -19.49 -38.48 -21.28
N ARG A 270 -19.57 -37.30 -20.63
CA ARG A 270 -20.10 -36.11 -21.28
C ARG A 270 -19.20 -35.64 -22.41
N LEU A 271 -17.88 -35.61 -22.23
CA LEU A 271 -16.90 -35.30 -23.26
C LEU A 271 -17.06 -36.22 -24.48
N LYS A 272 -17.24 -37.54 -24.27
CA LYS A 272 -17.52 -38.52 -25.32
C LYS A 272 -18.80 -38.21 -26.13
N SER A 273 -19.80 -37.59 -25.48
CA SER A 273 -21.07 -37.23 -26.18
C SER A 273 -21.01 -35.91 -26.93
N LEU A 274 -20.00 -35.09 -26.71
CA LEU A 274 -19.79 -33.81 -27.40
C LEU A 274 -19.09 -34.09 -28.74
N ALA A 275 -19.81 -33.90 -29.85
CA ALA A 275 -19.26 -34.13 -31.19
C ALA A 275 -18.24 -33.07 -31.59
N GLY A 276 -16.97 -33.45 -31.72
CA GLY A 276 -15.91 -32.65 -32.33
C GLY A 276 -15.26 -31.60 -31.42
N ASN A 277 -14.36 -30.80 -32.01
CA ASN A 277 -13.58 -29.75 -31.34
C ASN A 277 -14.42 -28.44 -31.19
N ASN A 278 -15.45 -28.48 -30.40
CA ASN A 278 -16.23 -27.27 -30.06
C ASN A 278 -15.76 -26.63 -28.74
N ALA A 279 -16.15 -25.38 -28.48
CA ALA A 279 -15.76 -24.64 -27.29
C ALA A 279 -16.14 -25.35 -25.98
N GLU A 280 -17.24 -26.08 -25.96
CA GLU A 280 -17.74 -26.83 -24.83
C GLU A 280 -16.85 -28.05 -24.52
N ALA A 281 -16.40 -28.77 -25.54
CA ALA A 281 -15.45 -29.90 -25.37
C ALA A 281 -14.10 -29.40 -24.79
N ASN A 282 -13.61 -28.22 -25.21
CA ASN A 282 -12.39 -27.64 -24.65
C ASN A 282 -12.54 -27.24 -23.18
N VAL A 283 -13.70 -26.75 -22.76
CA VAL A 283 -13.99 -26.45 -21.35
C VAL A 283 -13.97 -27.73 -20.51
N GLU A 284 -14.60 -28.81 -21.00
CA GLU A 284 -14.61 -30.11 -20.29
C GLU A 284 -13.22 -30.77 -20.24
N ARG A 285 -12.41 -30.66 -21.32
CA ARG A 285 -10.99 -31.13 -21.30
C ARG A 285 -10.20 -30.39 -20.21
N THR A 286 -10.19 -29.06 -20.24
CA THR A 286 -9.46 -28.26 -19.27
C THR A 286 -9.89 -28.54 -17.83
N TYR A 287 -11.19 -28.81 -17.61
CA TYR A 287 -11.72 -29.19 -16.31
C TYR A 287 -11.18 -30.56 -15.87
N ILE A 288 -11.24 -31.58 -16.74
CA ILE A 288 -10.74 -32.94 -16.45
C ILE A 288 -9.24 -32.89 -16.16
N GLU A 289 -8.45 -32.22 -17.01
CA GLU A 289 -7.01 -32.04 -16.83
C GLU A 289 -6.69 -31.35 -15.50
N THR A 290 -7.38 -30.28 -15.17
CA THR A 290 -7.20 -29.56 -13.90
C THR A 290 -7.47 -30.47 -12.70
N CYS A 291 -8.51 -31.30 -12.76
CA CYS A 291 -8.84 -32.23 -11.68
C CYS A 291 -7.84 -33.40 -11.57
N LEU A 292 -7.27 -33.87 -12.70
CA LEU A 292 -6.24 -34.90 -12.74
C LEU A 292 -4.90 -34.40 -12.16
N GLU A 293 -4.59 -33.12 -12.33
CA GLU A 293 -3.37 -32.49 -11.82
C GLU A 293 -3.42 -32.17 -10.32
N LEU A 294 -4.60 -32.27 -9.66
CA LEU A 294 -4.73 -32.02 -8.24
C LEU A 294 -4.19 -33.19 -7.40
N PRO A 295 -3.40 -32.89 -6.35
CA PRO A 295 -2.83 -33.90 -5.47
C PRO A 295 -3.85 -34.33 -4.39
N TRP A 296 -4.87 -35.11 -4.76
CA TRP A 296 -5.96 -35.49 -3.86
C TRP A 296 -5.51 -36.20 -2.57
N ASN A 297 -4.66 -37.25 -2.71
CA ASN A 297 -4.13 -38.01 -1.60
C ASN A 297 -2.60 -37.99 -1.54
N VAL A 298 -1.94 -37.25 -2.43
CA VAL A 298 -0.48 -37.21 -2.48
C VAL A 298 0.03 -36.25 -1.40
N SER A 299 0.83 -36.73 -0.46
CA SER A 299 1.40 -35.93 0.63
C SER A 299 2.91 -36.12 0.76
N THR A 300 3.61 -35.13 1.29
CA THR A 300 4.99 -35.26 1.75
C THR A 300 5.02 -35.73 3.20
N GLU A 301 6.06 -36.49 3.57
CA GLU A 301 6.29 -36.81 4.99
C GLU A 301 6.82 -35.57 5.73
N ASP A 302 6.10 -35.16 6.77
CA ASP A 302 6.51 -34.05 7.61
C ASP A 302 7.72 -34.43 8.47
N ASN A 303 8.75 -33.60 8.47
CA ASN A 303 9.82 -33.72 9.44
C ASN A 303 9.32 -33.27 10.82
N LYS A 304 9.22 -34.23 11.76
CA LYS A 304 8.74 -34.02 13.13
C LYS A 304 9.82 -33.60 14.12
N ASP A 305 11.08 -33.50 13.67
CA ASP A 305 12.22 -33.13 14.50
C ASP A 305 12.19 -31.63 14.80
N ILE A 306 11.71 -31.25 16.00
CA ILE A 306 11.62 -29.88 16.46
C ILE A 306 13.01 -29.27 16.68
N ASP A 307 14.01 -30.05 17.10
CA ASP A 307 15.37 -29.58 17.30
C ASP A 307 16.02 -29.24 15.96
N ASN A 308 15.74 -30.00 14.91
CA ASN A 308 16.16 -29.65 13.56
C ASN A 308 15.44 -28.39 13.05
N ALA A 309 14.14 -28.24 13.32
CA ALA A 309 13.40 -27.04 12.97
C ALA A 309 14.00 -25.81 13.66
N ALA A 310 14.34 -25.88 14.95
CA ALA A 310 15.01 -24.80 15.68
C ALA A 310 16.35 -24.41 15.02
N LYS A 311 17.18 -25.40 14.68
CA LYS A 311 18.46 -25.16 14.00
C LYS A 311 18.32 -24.48 12.63
N VAL A 312 17.32 -24.88 11.84
CA VAL A 312 17.05 -24.25 10.54
C VAL A 312 16.61 -22.81 10.72
N LEU A 313 15.68 -22.55 11.66
CA LEU A 313 15.21 -21.21 11.95
C LEU A 313 16.35 -20.29 12.46
N ASP A 314 17.25 -20.83 13.30
CA ASP A 314 18.40 -20.08 13.81
C ASP A 314 19.46 -19.80 12.74
N SER A 315 19.67 -20.71 11.81
CA SER A 315 20.60 -20.52 10.71
C SER A 315 20.12 -19.52 9.67
N ASP A 316 18.80 -19.47 9.44
CA ASP A 316 18.20 -18.64 8.40
C ASP A 316 17.82 -17.22 8.89
N HIS A 317 17.60 -17.06 10.23
CA HIS A 317 17.14 -15.81 10.84
C HIS A 317 17.92 -15.45 12.10
N TYR A 318 18.47 -14.25 12.13
CA TYR A 318 19.10 -13.71 13.36
C TYR A 318 18.03 -13.08 14.27
N GLY A 319 18.11 -13.31 15.57
CA GLY A 319 17.14 -12.78 16.55
C GLY A 319 15.78 -13.48 16.47
N MET A 320 14.70 -12.71 16.65
CA MET A 320 13.30 -13.18 16.57
C MET A 320 13.00 -14.34 17.53
N LYS A 321 13.56 -14.34 18.74
CA LYS A 321 13.48 -15.47 19.69
C LYS A 321 12.05 -15.86 19.98
N ASP A 322 11.22 -14.91 20.39
CA ASP A 322 9.82 -15.15 20.77
C ASP A 322 8.99 -15.72 19.61
N ILE A 323 9.26 -15.23 18.39
CA ILE A 323 8.58 -15.70 17.18
C ILE A 323 8.97 -17.14 16.87
N LYS A 324 10.26 -17.47 16.96
CA LYS A 324 10.77 -18.82 16.75
C LYS A 324 10.21 -19.80 17.77
N GLU A 325 10.17 -19.39 19.06
CA GLU A 325 9.64 -20.20 20.16
C GLU A 325 8.16 -20.49 19.94
N ARG A 326 7.35 -19.46 19.67
CA ARG A 326 5.92 -19.62 19.35
C ARG A 326 5.67 -20.52 18.15
N ILE A 327 6.49 -20.40 17.09
CA ILE A 327 6.41 -21.30 15.93
C ILE A 327 6.74 -22.74 16.35
N LEU A 328 7.80 -22.96 17.12
CA LEU A 328 8.19 -24.31 17.58
C LEU A 328 7.13 -24.91 18.52
N GLU A 329 6.52 -24.13 19.41
CA GLU A 329 5.39 -24.55 20.23
C GLU A 329 4.20 -25.00 19.37
N SER A 330 3.81 -24.20 18.39
CA SER A 330 2.71 -24.54 17.47
C SER A 330 3.01 -25.79 16.66
N LEU A 331 4.26 -25.98 16.21
CA LEU A 331 4.69 -27.19 15.53
C LEU A 331 4.68 -28.42 16.46
N ALA A 332 5.06 -28.27 17.74
CA ALA A 332 5.00 -29.33 18.73
C ALA A 332 3.56 -29.77 18.98
N VAL A 333 2.63 -28.84 19.15
CA VAL A 333 1.19 -29.12 19.30
C VAL A 333 0.67 -29.87 18.08
N ARG A 334 1.01 -29.41 16.86
CA ARG A 334 0.61 -30.07 15.62
C ARG A 334 1.14 -31.51 15.52
N ASN A 335 2.37 -31.76 15.93
CA ASN A 335 2.95 -33.12 15.95
C ASN A 335 2.23 -34.07 16.89
N ILE A 336 1.67 -33.56 17.99
CA ILE A 336 0.94 -34.39 19.00
C ILE A 336 -0.51 -34.60 18.59
N THR A 337 -1.19 -33.55 18.10
CA THR A 337 -2.63 -33.56 17.80
C THR A 337 -2.96 -34.15 16.44
N GLY A 338 -1.97 -34.31 15.57
CA GLY A 338 -2.19 -34.57 14.14
C GLY A 338 -2.67 -33.31 13.40
N SER A 339 -2.75 -33.39 12.08
CA SER A 339 -3.16 -32.27 11.23
C SER A 339 -4.57 -31.75 11.57
N GLY A 340 -4.78 -30.46 11.45
CA GLY A 340 -6.10 -29.83 11.26
C GLY A 340 -6.68 -29.00 12.40
N LYS A 341 -6.20 -29.11 13.63
CA LYS A 341 -6.77 -28.38 14.79
C LYS A 341 -5.91 -27.23 15.34
N ALA A 342 -4.73 -27.02 14.79
CA ALA A 342 -3.88 -25.92 15.22
C ALA A 342 -4.39 -24.58 14.63
N PRO A 343 -4.43 -23.49 15.40
CA PRO A 343 -4.80 -22.17 14.88
C PRO A 343 -3.84 -21.74 13.77
N VAL A 344 -4.34 -20.93 12.84
CA VAL A 344 -3.52 -20.35 11.77
C VAL A 344 -2.61 -19.29 12.35
N ILE A 345 -1.31 -19.39 12.13
CA ILE A 345 -0.35 -18.39 12.60
C ILE A 345 -0.44 -17.15 11.72
N CYS A 346 -0.64 -15.98 12.33
CA CYS A 346 -0.58 -14.68 11.66
C CYS A 346 0.61 -13.85 12.15
N LEU A 347 1.57 -13.61 11.27
CA LEU A 347 2.72 -12.77 11.56
C LEU A 347 2.39 -11.31 11.26
N ALA A 348 2.20 -10.50 12.29
CA ALA A 348 1.80 -9.09 12.18
C ALA A 348 2.96 -8.15 12.52
N GLY A 349 3.17 -7.10 11.71
CA GLY A 349 4.20 -6.10 12.02
C GLY A 349 4.71 -5.32 10.81
N PRO A 350 5.67 -4.42 10.98
CA PRO A 350 6.15 -3.53 9.93
C PRO A 350 6.70 -4.28 8.70
N PRO A 351 6.70 -3.64 7.52
CA PRO A 351 7.25 -4.25 6.31
C PRO A 351 8.76 -4.44 6.41
N GLY A 352 9.27 -5.53 5.84
CA GLY A 352 10.70 -5.82 5.79
C GLY A 352 11.29 -6.46 7.05
N THR A 353 10.46 -6.87 8.00
CA THR A 353 10.88 -7.57 9.24
C THR A 353 11.00 -9.10 9.08
N GLY A 354 10.96 -9.63 7.87
CA GLY A 354 11.25 -11.05 7.62
C GLY A 354 10.04 -11.99 7.69
N LYS A 355 8.81 -11.50 7.83
CA LYS A 355 7.58 -12.32 7.93
C LYS A 355 7.45 -13.39 6.84
N THR A 356 7.60 -12.97 5.58
CA THR A 356 7.53 -13.90 4.43
C THR A 356 8.71 -14.89 4.38
N SER A 357 9.90 -14.47 4.84
CA SER A 357 11.09 -15.34 4.83
C SER A 357 11.04 -16.39 5.93
N ILE A 358 10.50 -16.06 7.11
CA ILE A 358 10.38 -17.04 8.20
C ILE A 358 9.39 -18.15 7.86
N ALA A 359 8.27 -17.83 7.18
CA ALA A 359 7.33 -18.84 6.69
C ALA A 359 8.01 -19.84 5.72
N ARG A 360 8.89 -19.34 4.83
CA ARG A 360 9.68 -20.23 3.94
C ARG A 360 10.64 -21.10 4.72
N SER A 361 11.27 -20.58 5.75
CA SER A 361 12.19 -21.37 6.59
C SER A 361 11.46 -22.42 7.41
N VAL A 362 10.23 -22.14 7.84
CA VAL A 362 9.34 -23.14 8.46
C VAL A 362 9.03 -24.28 7.48
N ALA A 363 8.66 -23.95 6.23
CA ALA A 363 8.43 -24.98 5.21
C ALA A 363 9.67 -25.86 4.99
N LYS A 364 10.84 -25.23 4.86
CA LYS A 364 12.13 -25.92 4.72
C LYS A 364 12.45 -26.82 5.93
N ALA A 365 12.17 -26.36 7.15
CA ALA A 365 12.42 -27.10 8.38
C ALA A 365 11.53 -28.35 8.51
N LEU A 366 10.29 -28.26 8.04
CA LEU A 366 9.31 -29.34 8.04
C LEU A 366 9.41 -30.27 6.82
N GLY A 367 10.21 -29.93 5.82
CA GLY A 367 10.25 -30.66 4.54
C GLY A 367 8.99 -30.51 3.71
N LYS A 368 8.21 -29.45 3.92
CA LYS A 368 6.97 -29.15 3.18
C LYS A 368 7.22 -28.36 1.91
N GLU A 369 6.43 -28.63 0.89
CA GLU A 369 6.34 -27.75 -0.28
C GLU A 369 5.80 -26.39 0.13
N TYR A 370 6.35 -25.31 -0.46
CA TYR A 370 6.04 -23.93 -0.10
C TYR A 370 5.30 -23.22 -1.22
N VAL A 371 4.11 -22.74 -0.92
CA VAL A 371 3.31 -21.93 -1.84
C VAL A 371 3.05 -20.55 -1.22
N ARG A 372 3.20 -19.50 -2.01
CA ARG A 372 2.88 -18.13 -1.60
C ARG A 372 1.69 -17.62 -2.40
N ILE A 373 0.63 -17.22 -1.69
CA ILE A 373 -0.57 -16.60 -2.23
C ILE A 373 -0.58 -15.14 -1.78
N CYS A 374 -0.41 -14.21 -2.72
CA CYS A 374 -0.47 -12.79 -2.42
C CYS A 374 -1.93 -12.32 -2.46
N LEU A 375 -2.45 -11.86 -1.32
CA LEU A 375 -3.83 -11.39 -1.17
C LEU A 375 -3.94 -9.86 -1.36
N GLY A 376 -2.81 -9.16 -1.47
CA GLY A 376 -2.80 -7.73 -1.72
C GLY A 376 -3.43 -7.37 -3.06
N GLY A 377 -4.56 -6.64 -3.01
CA GLY A 377 -5.30 -6.23 -4.21
C GLY A 377 -6.40 -7.18 -4.67
N VAL A 378 -6.60 -8.31 -3.99
CA VAL A 378 -7.75 -9.21 -4.23
C VAL A 378 -9.02 -8.51 -3.78
N ARG A 379 -10.02 -8.47 -4.68
CA ARG A 379 -11.30 -7.78 -4.46
C ARG A 379 -12.52 -8.67 -4.70
N ASP A 380 -12.35 -9.75 -5.45
CA ASP A 380 -13.42 -10.66 -5.85
C ASP A 380 -13.28 -12.00 -5.11
N GLU A 381 -14.36 -12.48 -4.51
CA GLU A 381 -14.44 -13.81 -3.88
C GLU A 381 -14.02 -14.92 -4.86
N ALA A 382 -14.31 -14.75 -6.14
CA ALA A 382 -13.97 -15.70 -7.18
C ALA A 382 -12.45 -15.89 -7.35
N GLU A 383 -11.61 -14.94 -6.92
CA GLU A 383 -10.16 -15.16 -6.91
C GLU A 383 -9.74 -16.22 -5.87
N ILE A 384 -10.50 -16.39 -4.78
CA ILE A 384 -10.21 -17.39 -3.74
C ILE A 384 -10.90 -18.71 -4.06
N ARG A 385 -12.22 -18.67 -4.44
CA ARG A 385 -13.08 -19.84 -4.64
C ARG A 385 -13.23 -20.27 -6.10
N GLY A 386 -12.61 -19.58 -7.05
CA GLY A 386 -12.75 -19.88 -8.48
C GLY A 386 -14.04 -19.39 -9.11
N HIS A 387 -14.09 -19.44 -10.41
CA HIS A 387 -15.26 -19.10 -11.22
C HIS A 387 -15.99 -20.39 -11.61
N ARG A 388 -17.32 -20.35 -11.71
CA ARG A 388 -18.09 -21.49 -12.17
C ARG A 388 -17.63 -21.92 -13.58
N LYS A 389 -17.37 -23.22 -13.78
CA LYS A 389 -16.83 -23.79 -15.03
C LYS A 389 -17.61 -23.46 -16.31
N THR A 390 -18.88 -23.04 -16.16
CA THR A 390 -19.75 -22.68 -17.30
C THR A 390 -19.40 -21.33 -17.95
N TYR A 391 -18.57 -20.51 -17.32
CA TYR A 391 -18.15 -19.23 -17.90
C TYR A 391 -16.92 -19.40 -18.81
N ILE A 392 -16.90 -18.67 -19.92
CA ILE A 392 -15.72 -18.65 -20.81
C ILE A 392 -14.54 -18.00 -20.05
N GLY A 393 -13.42 -18.74 -19.93
CA GLY A 393 -12.26 -18.29 -19.19
C GLY A 393 -12.34 -18.54 -17.68
N ALA A 394 -13.25 -19.41 -17.23
CA ALA A 394 -13.31 -19.86 -15.84
C ALA A 394 -12.01 -20.53 -15.44
N MET A 395 -11.57 -20.25 -14.20
CA MET A 395 -10.35 -20.79 -13.62
C MET A 395 -10.62 -21.18 -12.15
N PRO A 396 -9.89 -22.18 -11.62
CA PRO A 396 -9.94 -22.48 -10.20
C PRO A 396 -9.44 -21.29 -9.36
N GLY A 397 -9.83 -21.24 -8.09
CA GLY A 397 -9.36 -20.24 -7.14
C GLY A 397 -7.89 -20.41 -6.80
N ARG A 398 -7.30 -19.37 -6.24
CA ARG A 398 -5.86 -19.31 -5.88
C ARG A 398 -5.47 -20.42 -4.87
N ILE A 399 -6.39 -20.88 -4.04
CA ILE A 399 -6.13 -21.98 -3.09
C ILE A 399 -5.92 -23.28 -3.84
N ILE A 400 -6.82 -23.62 -4.75
CA ILE A 400 -6.73 -24.82 -5.59
C ILE A 400 -5.54 -24.76 -6.53
N GLU A 401 -5.29 -23.62 -7.16
CA GLU A 401 -4.09 -23.42 -7.97
C GLU A 401 -2.81 -23.57 -7.16
N GLY A 402 -2.84 -23.13 -5.89
CA GLY A 402 -1.76 -23.33 -4.95
C GLY A 402 -1.49 -24.81 -4.66
N LEU A 403 -2.52 -25.64 -4.45
CA LEU A 403 -2.39 -27.08 -4.29
C LEU A 403 -1.81 -27.76 -5.54
N LYS A 404 -2.34 -27.39 -6.72
CA LYS A 404 -1.85 -27.88 -8.00
C LYS A 404 -0.36 -27.59 -8.18
N ASN A 405 0.08 -26.34 -7.91
CA ASN A 405 1.47 -25.93 -8.03
C ASN A 405 2.40 -26.60 -7.00
N ALA A 406 1.87 -26.93 -5.82
CA ALA A 406 2.61 -27.68 -4.79
C ALA A 406 2.81 -29.15 -5.17
N GLY A 407 1.88 -29.76 -5.90
CA GLY A 407 1.88 -31.18 -6.24
C GLY A 407 1.63 -32.11 -5.02
N VAL A 408 1.26 -31.54 -3.87
CA VAL A 408 0.96 -32.24 -2.62
C VAL A 408 -0.24 -31.62 -1.91
N ASN A 409 -0.98 -32.43 -1.12
CA ASN A 409 -2.17 -31.96 -0.39
C ASN A 409 -1.85 -31.32 0.98
N ASN A 410 -0.59 -31.40 1.44
CA ASN A 410 -0.15 -30.92 2.74
C ASN A 410 0.96 -29.85 2.67
N PRO A 411 0.93 -28.90 1.70
CA PRO A 411 1.94 -27.86 1.60
C PRO A 411 1.86 -26.88 2.78
N LEU A 412 2.88 -26.01 2.91
CA LEU A 412 2.76 -24.77 3.64
C LEU A 412 2.30 -23.69 2.67
N MET A 413 1.11 -23.13 2.92
CA MET A 413 0.56 -22.01 2.16
C MET A 413 0.73 -20.70 2.94
N LEU A 414 1.49 -19.76 2.38
CA LEU A 414 1.62 -18.42 2.92
C LEU A 414 0.57 -17.50 2.29
N LEU A 415 -0.35 -17.00 3.11
CA LEU A 415 -1.32 -15.96 2.76
C LEU A 415 -0.70 -14.58 3.04
N ASP A 416 -0.08 -14.00 2.02
CA ASP A 416 0.71 -12.77 2.19
C ASP A 416 -0.16 -11.51 2.01
N GLU A 417 0.02 -10.51 2.90
CA GLU A 417 -0.69 -9.23 2.90
C GLU A 417 -2.23 -9.37 3.09
N ILE A 418 -2.68 -10.19 4.08
CA ILE A 418 -4.10 -10.39 4.38
C ILE A 418 -4.82 -9.10 4.82
N ASP A 419 -4.09 -8.12 5.33
CA ASP A 419 -4.58 -6.80 5.73
C ASP A 419 -4.95 -5.88 4.56
N LYS A 420 -4.64 -6.27 3.33
CA LYS A 420 -4.91 -5.49 2.11
C LYS A 420 -6.08 -6.02 1.29
N ILE A 421 -6.83 -6.94 1.84
CA ILE A 421 -8.06 -7.42 1.25
C ILE A 421 -9.13 -6.34 1.38
N SER A 422 -9.78 -5.99 0.28
CA SER A 422 -10.90 -5.06 0.28
C SER A 422 -12.21 -5.80 -0.02
N SER A 423 -13.27 -5.47 0.72
CA SER A 423 -14.62 -5.93 0.39
C SER A 423 -15.24 -4.92 -0.58
N ASP A 424 -15.52 -5.36 -1.81
CA ASP A 424 -16.28 -4.60 -2.79
C ASP A 424 -17.67 -5.23 -2.99
N TYR A 425 -18.55 -4.54 -3.71
CA TYR A 425 -19.93 -4.96 -4.04
C TYR A 425 -20.04 -6.33 -4.76
N LYS A 426 -18.94 -6.98 -5.11
CA LYS A 426 -18.90 -8.24 -5.89
C LYS A 426 -18.68 -9.51 -5.07
N GLY A 427 -18.66 -9.43 -3.75
CA GLY A 427 -18.48 -10.58 -2.88
C GLY A 427 -17.64 -10.27 -1.65
N ASP A 428 -17.77 -11.09 -0.62
CA ASP A 428 -17.01 -10.96 0.62
C ASP A 428 -15.80 -11.91 0.60
N THR A 429 -14.67 -11.40 0.14
CA THR A 429 -13.40 -12.15 0.13
C THR A 429 -13.00 -12.63 1.53
N SER A 430 -13.38 -11.89 2.59
CA SER A 430 -13.15 -12.30 3.97
C SER A 430 -13.96 -13.53 4.35
N ALA A 431 -15.21 -13.63 3.87
CA ALA A 431 -16.06 -14.80 4.10
C ALA A 431 -15.48 -16.07 3.42
N ALA A 432 -14.95 -15.92 2.20
CA ALA A 432 -14.28 -17.03 1.51
C ALA A 432 -13.05 -17.53 2.28
N LEU A 433 -12.25 -16.61 2.83
CA LEU A 433 -11.09 -16.98 3.64
C LEU A 433 -11.46 -17.59 4.99
N LEU A 434 -12.60 -17.20 5.57
CA LEU A 434 -13.09 -17.85 6.79
C LEU A 434 -13.29 -19.36 6.59
N GLU A 435 -13.89 -19.77 5.46
CA GLU A 435 -14.05 -21.20 5.16
C GLU A 435 -12.73 -21.92 4.97
N VAL A 436 -11.73 -21.26 4.35
CA VAL A 436 -10.39 -21.82 4.16
C VAL A 436 -9.63 -22.00 5.48
N LEU A 437 -9.76 -21.01 6.40
CA LEU A 437 -9.00 -20.97 7.65
C LEU A 437 -9.69 -21.62 8.84
N ASP A 438 -10.99 -21.90 8.73
CA ASP A 438 -11.74 -22.59 9.77
C ASP A 438 -11.50 -24.09 9.70
N SER A 439 -10.88 -24.67 10.72
CA SER A 439 -10.56 -26.11 10.80
C SER A 439 -11.80 -27.04 10.79
N GLU A 440 -13.00 -26.52 11.06
CA GLU A 440 -14.24 -27.31 10.99
C GLU A 440 -14.83 -27.33 9.58
N GLN A 441 -14.57 -26.28 8.78
CA GLN A 441 -15.13 -26.12 7.44
C GLN A 441 -14.16 -26.53 6.33
N ASN A 442 -12.85 -26.32 6.53
CA ASN A 442 -11.83 -26.51 5.50
C ASN A 442 -11.63 -27.96 5.03
N VAL A 443 -12.12 -28.94 5.79
CA VAL A 443 -12.17 -30.35 5.38
C VAL A 443 -13.05 -30.57 4.16
N ASN A 444 -14.08 -29.73 3.98
CA ASN A 444 -15.04 -29.78 2.90
C ASN A 444 -15.03 -28.51 2.06
N PHE A 445 -13.88 -27.91 1.85
CA PHE A 445 -13.78 -26.70 1.03
C PHE A 445 -14.22 -26.97 -0.42
N VAL A 446 -15.13 -26.15 -0.94
CA VAL A 446 -15.64 -26.30 -2.31
C VAL A 446 -15.25 -25.09 -3.14
N ASP A 447 -14.38 -25.33 -4.11
CA ASP A 447 -14.07 -24.37 -5.18
C ASP A 447 -15.17 -24.41 -6.24
N HIS A 448 -15.60 -23.24 -6.73
CA HIS A 448 -16.68 -23.13 -7.70
C HIS A 448 -16.33 -23.69 -9.09
N TYR A 449 -15.04 -23.76 -9.42
CA TYR A 449 -14.58 -24.41 -10.65
C TYR A 449 -14.54 -25.91 -10.52
N ILE A 450 -13.98 -26.41 -9.42
CA ILE A 450 -13.81 -27.86 -9.19
C ILE A 450 -15.15 -28.54 -8.84
N GLU A 451 -16.06 -27.84 -8.16
CA GLU A 451 -17.38 -28.34 -7.76
C GLU A 451 -17.33 -29.66 -6.97
N MET A 452 -16.22 -29.96 -6.33
CA MET A 452 -16.02 -31.13 -5.46
C MET A 452 -15.36 -30.67 -4.15
N PRO A 453 -15.67 -31.32 -3.02
CA PRO A 453 -15.01 -31.01 -1.76
C PRO A 453 -13.52 -31.37 -1.85
N VAL A 454 -12.67 -30.46 -1.38
CA VAL A 454 -11.22 -30.63 -1.28
C VAL A 454 -10.84 -30.47 0.19
N ASP A 455 -10.12 -31.43 0.73
CA ASP A 455 -9.68 -31.40 2.13
C ASP A 455 -8.42 -30.54 2.28
N LEU A 456 -8.60 -29.36 2.91
CA LEU A 456 -7.52 -28.44 3.24
C LEU A 456 -6.97 -28.61 4.66
N SER A 457 -7.47 -29.58 5.45
CA SER A 457 -7.07 -29.78 6.85
C SER A 457 -5.59 -30.15 7.01
N HIS A 458 -4.98 -30.70 5.96
CA HIS A 458 -3.57 -31.08 5.94
C HIS A 458 -2.64 -29.91 5.59
N VAL A 459 -3.17 -28.83 5.04
CA VAL A 459 -2.42 -27.63 4.67
C VAL A 459 -1.98 -26.89 5.94
N LEU A 460 -0.73 -26.43 5.98
CA LEU A 460 -0.26 -25.52 7.01
C LEU A 460 -0.39 -24.07 6.51
N PHE A 461 -1.38 -23.35 7.02
CA PHE A 461 -1.58 -21.95 6.69
C PHE A 461 -0.75 -21.04 7.60
N ILE A 462 -0.02 -20.11 7.02
CA ILE A 462 0.60 -18.97 7.71
C ILE A 462 0.12 -17.70 7.01
N ALA A 463 -0.36 -16.73 7.78
CA ALA A 463 -0.76 -15.42 7.26
C ALA A 463 0.29 -14.36 7.59
N THR A 464 0.37 -13.30 6.78
CA THR A 464 1.14 -12.09 7.12
C THR A 464 0.27 -10.86 7.01
N ALA A 465 0.46 -9.92 7.94
CA ALA A 465 -0.18 -8.62 7.94
C ALA A 465 0.81 -7.51 8.30
N ASN A 466 0.58 -6.31 7.81
CA ASN A 466 1.33 -5.14 8.27
C ASN A 466 0.53 -4.37 9.33
N ASP A 467 -0.80 -4.39 9.23
CA ASP A 467 -1.71 -3.69 10.14
C ASP A 467 -2.94 -4.55 10.43
N LEU A 468 -3.15 -4.90 11.69
CA LEU A 468 -4.28 -5.72 12.12
C LEU A 468 -5.62 -4.98 12.08
N SER A 469 -5.62 -3.66 12.12
CA SER A 469 -6.84 -2.85 12.15
C SER A 469 -7.71 -3.00 10.91
N ASN A 470 -7.11 -3.42 9.79
CA ASN A 470 -7.78 -3.61 8.51
C ASN A 470 -8.34 -5.03 8.32
N ILE A 471 -8.10 -5.94 9.27
CA ILE A 471 -8.56 -7.33 9.20
C ILE A 471 -9.89 -7.45 9.94
N SER A 472 -10.85 -8.16 9.35
CA SER A 472 -12.14 -8.39 10.02
C SER A 472 -11.98 -9.21 11.30
N ARG A 473 -12.74 -8.88 12.35
CA ARG A 473 -12.70 -9.58 13.64
C ARG A 473 -12.88 -11.09 13.51
N PRO A 474 -13.84 -11.62 12.70
CA PRO A 474 -14.00 -13.06 12.55
C PRO A 474 -12.75 -13.77 12.02
N LEU A 475 -11.96 -13.12 11.15
CA LEU A 475 -10.68 -13.67 10.68
C LEU A 475 -9.62 -13.63 11.78
N LEU A 476 -9.54 -12.54 12.56
CA LEU A 476 -8.61 -12.44 13.69
C LEU A 476 -8.87 -13.51 14.74
N ASP A 477 -10.14 -13.85 15.02
CA ASP A 477 -10.53 -14.86 15.99
C ASP A 477 -10.11 -16.30 15.58
N ARG A 478 -9.79 -16.52 14.29
CA ARG A 478 -9.29 -17.80 13.76
C ARG A 478 -7.76 -17.91 13.71
N MET A 479 -7.07 -16.82 14.03
CA MET A 479 -5.62 -16.73 13.90
C MET A 479 -4.93 -16.53 15.23
N GLU A 480 -3.82 -17.20 15.44
CA GLU A 480 -2.87 -16.88 16.49
C GLU A 480 -1.95 -15.76 16.01
N ILE A 481 -2.09 -14.58 16.62
CA ILE A 481 -1.33 -13.40 16.22
C ILE A 481 0.03 -13.41 16.92
N ILE A 482 1.10 -13.36 16.11
CA ILE A 482 2.47 -13.21 16.58
C ILE A 482 3.00 -11.86 16.08
N GLU A 483 3.26 -10.95 17.01
CA GLU A 483 3.77 -9.62 16.67
C GLU A 483 5.25 -9.67 16.31
N VAL A 484 5.58 -9.17 15.14
CA VAL A 484 6.94 -9.04 14.61
C VAL A 484 7.40 -7.61 14.76
N GLY A 485 8.16 -7.32 15.81
CA GLY A 485 8.67 -5.97 16.11
C GLY A 485 9.73 -5.48 15.14
N SER A 486 10.13 -4.22 15.36
CA SER A 486 11.25 -3.59 14.64
C SER A 486 12.58 -4.19 15.05
N TYR A 487 13.52 -4.28 14.10
CA TYR A 487 14.89 -4.69 14.40
C TYR A 487 15.72 -3.57 15.05
N THR A 488 16.53 -3.95 16.03
CA THR A 488 17.57 -3.10 16.59
C THR A 488 18.68 -2.82 15.55
N ALA A 489 19.49 -1.79 15.77
CA ALA A 489 20.65 -1.52 14.89
C ALA A 489 21.66 -2.68 14.89
N ASN A 490 21.78 -3.42 15.98
CA ASN A 490 22.64 -4.58 16.11
C ASN A 490 22.09 -5.79 15.36
N GLU A 491 20.79 -6.08 15.49
CA GLU A 491 20.12 -7.11 14.70
C GLU A 491 20.26 -6.83 13.19
N LYS A 492 20.01 -5.58 12.75
CA LYS A 492 20.20 -5.17 11.35
C LYS A 492 21.65 -5.38 10.88
N PHE A 493 22.62 -5.12 11.76
CA PHE A 493 24.04 -5.34 11.45
C PHE A 493 24.32 -6.84 11.22
N HIS A 494 23.87 -7.71 12.11
CA HIS A 494 24.06 -9.16 11.97
C HIS A 494 23.31 -9.70 10.74
N ILE A 495 22.04 -9.32 10.54
CA ILE A 495 21.27 -9.69 9.35
C ILE A 495 21.99 -9.24 8.07
N ALA A 496 22.52 -8.03 8.04
CA ALA A 496 23.26 -7.53 6.89
C ALA A 496 24.52 -8.35 6.61
N LYS A 497 25.31 -8.60 7.66
CA LYS A 497 26.62 -9.29 7.56
C LYS A 497 26.49 -10.77 7.22
N GLU A 498 25.55 -11.45 7.87
CA GLU A 498 25.41 -12.91 7.79
C GLU A 498 24.56 -13.35 6.60
N HIS A 499 23.53 -12.57 6.23
CA HIS A 499 22.56 -12.94 5.21
C HIS A 499 22.54 -12.02 4.00
N LEU A 500 22.25 -10.70 4.16
CA LEU A 500 21.96 -9.83 3.02
C LEU A 500 23.15 -9.61 2.09
N ILE A 501 24.34 -9.39 2.63
CA ILE A 501 25.56 -9.16 1.84
C ILE A 501 25.87 -10.40 1.02
N LYS A 502 25.86 -11.59 1.64
CA LYS A 502 26.13 -12.85 0.94
C LYS A 502 25.09 -13.12 -0.16
N LYS A 503 23.80 -12.88 0.15
CA LYS A 503 22.70 -13.00 -0.80
C LYS A 503 22.91 -12.09 -2.00
N GLN A 504 23.13 -10.79 -1.75
CA GLN A 504 23.31 -9.81 -2.83
C GLN A 504 24.56 -10.04 -3.67
N ILE A 505 25.66 -10.51 -3.08
CA ILE A 505 26.87 -10.90 -3.82
C ILE A 505 26.54 -12.07 -4.77
N LYS A 506 25.85 -13.12 -4.28
CA LYS A 506 25.48 -14.28 -5.07
C LYS A 506 24.48 -13.93 -6.19
N GLU A 507 23.45 -13.17 -5.89
CA GLU A 507 22.43 -12.74 -6.86
C GLU A 507 23.02 -11.89 -8.01
N ASN A 508 24.10 -11.18 -7.76
CA ASN A 508 24.80 -10.39 -8.78
C ASN A 508 25.98 -11.15 -9.44
N GLY A 509 26.07 -12.48 -9.29
CA GLY A 509 27.05 -13.33 -9.97
C GLY A 509 28.48 -13.20 -9.45
N LEU A 510 28.68 -12.66 -8.24
CA LEU A 510 29.99 -12.48 -7.63
C LEU A 510 30.32 -13.60 -6.63
N LEU A 511 31.60 -13.77 -6.35
CA LEU A 511 32.12 -14.57 -5.23
C LEU A 511 32.17 -13.70 -3.97
N VAL A 512 32.04 -14.30 -2.80
CA VAL A 512 32.13 -13.59 -1.50
C VAL A 512 33.50 -12.92 -1.31
N SER A 513 34.51 -13.42 -1.96
CA SER A 513 35.88 -12.83 -1.96
C SER A 513 36.01 -11.54 -2.76
N ASP A 514 35.08 -11.25 -3.68
CA ASP A 514 35.20 -10.14 -4.62
C ASP A 514 34.83 -8.80 -4.00
N VAL A 515 33.95 -8.80 -2.98
CA VAL A 515 33.50 -7.59 -2.29
C VAL A 515 33.61 -7.79 -0.79
N LYS A 516 34.34 -6.89 -0.12
CA LYS A 516 34.48 -6.89 1.33
C LYS A 516 33.89 -5.62 1.94
N PHE A 517 33.03 -5.79 2.95
CA PHE A 517 32.45 -4.71 3.74
C PHE A 517 33.15 -4.66 5.11
N THR A 518 33.53 -3.47 5.57
CA THR A 518 33.98 -3.30 6.96
C THR A 518 32.75 -3.21 7.89
N ASP A 519 32.88 -3.69 9.13
CA ASP A 519 31.78 -3.63 10.11
C ASP A 519 31.32 -2.19 10.34
N LYS A 520 32.23 -1.23 10.30
CA LYS A 520 31.96 0.19 10.44
C LYS A 520 31.06 0.70 9.31
N VAL A 521 31.36 0.33 8.04
CA VAL A 521 30.54 0.78 6.90
C VAL A 521 29.13 0.20 6.93
N ILE A 522 28.95 -1.05 7.39
CA ILE A 522 27.62 -1.63 7.56
C ILE A 522 26.80 -0.79 8.54
N ARG A 523 27.37 -0.44 9.70
CA ARG A 523 26.73 0.44 10.69
C ARG A 523 26.46 1.84 10.12
N THR A 524 27.35 2.38 9.31
CA THR A 524 27.16 3.68 8.62
C THR A 524 25.98 3.59 7.63
N VAL A 525 25.86 2.50 6.87
CA VAL A 525 24.73 2.32 5.95
C VAL A 525 23.40 2.23 6.73
N ILE A 526 23.37 1.48 7.81
CA ILE A 526 22.17 1.36 8.67
C ILE A 526 21.75 2.73 9.21
N ASN A 527 22.67 3.49 9.81
CA ASN A 527 22.35 4.71 10.54
C ASN A 527 22.15 5.95 9.65
N SER A 528 22.80 5.97 8.47
CA SER A 528 22.90 7.19 7.66
C SER A 528 22.23 7.09 6.29
N TYR A 529 21.89 5.90 5.82
CA TYR A 529 21.29 5.69 4.49
C TYR A 529 19.95 4.95 4.54
N THR A 530 19.55 4.44 5.72
CA THR A 530 18.25 3.79 5.92
C THR A 530 17.53 4.35 7.15
N ARG A 531 16.19 4.41 7.08
CA ARG A 531 15.31 4.76 8.22
C ARG A 531 14.07 3.90 8.05
N GLU A 532 14.07 2.73 8.67
CA GLU A 532 13.03 1.71 8.51
C GLU A 532 12.99 0.77 9.72
N ALA A 533 11.84 0.19 10.00
CA ALA A 533 11.67 -0.83 11.04
C ALA A 533 12.40 -2.14 10.68
N GLY A 534 12.29 -2.58 9.44
CA GLY A 534 12.89 -3.80 8.90
C GLY A 534 14.25 -3.59 8.23
N VAL A 535 14.54 -4.41 7.22
CA VAL A 535 15.83 -4.44 6.48
C VAL A 535 15.67 -4.34 4.96
N ARG A 536 14.45 -4.07 4.43
CA ARG A 536 14.20 -4.01 2.98
C ARG A 536 14.95 -2.85 2.30
N GLY A 537 15.00 -1.69 2.93
CA GLY A 537 15.78 -0.54 2.47
C GLY A 537 17.29 -0.81 2.57
N LEU A 538 17.73 -1.44 3.66
CA LEU A 538 19.11 -1.84 3.87
C LEU A 538 19.57 -2.82 2.77
N GLU A 539 18.76 -3.81 2.45
CA GLU A 539 19.03 -4.74 1.34
C GLU A 539 19.17 -4.00 0.00
N ARG A 540 18.28 -3.03 -0.28
CA ARG A 540 18.37 -2.19 -1.50
C ARG A 540 19.65 -1.37 -1.55
N GLN A 541 20.13 -0.81 -0.42
CA GLN A 541 21.38 -0.06 -0.39
C GLN A 541 22.59 -0.99 -0.59
N ILE A 542 22.58 -2.18 0.04
CA ILE A 542 23.61 -3.20 -0.16
C ILE A 542 23.65 -3.65 -1.63
N ALA A 543 22.47 -3.93 -2.22
CA ALA A 543 22.36 -4.27 -3.64
C ALA A 543 22.91 -3.17 -4.56
N LYS A 544 22.67 -1.89 -4.23
CA LYS A 544 23.21 -0.75 -4.98
C LYS A 544 24.74 -0.69 -4.90
N ILE A 545 25.31 -0.96 -3.73
CA ILE A 545 26.76 -1.01 -3.54
C ILE A 545 27.35 -2.16 -4.37
N VAL A 546 26.77 -3.37 -4.26
CA VAL A 546 27.24 -4.57 -4.97
C VAL A 546 27.19 -4.36 -6.48
N ARG A 547 26.10 -3.80 -7.04
CA ARG A 547 26.02 -3.48 -8.47
C ARG A 547 27.10 -2.51 -8.95
N LYS A 548 27.47 -1.52 -8.15
CA LYS A 548 28.58 -0.63 -8.50
C LYS A 548 29.94 -1.35 -8.41
N ALA A 549 30.10 -2.23 -7.42
CA ALA A 549 31.28 -3.08 -7.32
C ALA A 549 31.41 -4.02 -8.52
N VAL A 550 30.33 -4.62 -9.03
CA VAL A 550 30.34 -5.40 -10.29
C VAL A 550 30.92 -4.56 -11.43
N ARG A 551 30.45 -3.30 -11.59
CA ARG A 551 30.95 -2.40 -12.63
C ARG A 551 32.45 -2.11 -12.49
N GLU A 552 32.95 -1.97 -11.26
CA GLU A 552 34.39 -1.78 -11.00
C GLU A 552 35.23 -3.02 -11.34
N LEU A 553 34.72 -4.20 -10.99
CA LEU A 553 35.36 -5.48 -11.32
C LEU A 553 35.36 -5.74 -12.83
N TYR A 554 34.27 -5.38 -13.52
CA TYR A 554 34.19 -5.47 -14.98
C TYR A 554 35.23 -4.55 -15.66
N LYS A 555 35.32 -3.29 -15.22
CA LYS A 555 36.35 -2.35 -15.70
C LYS A 555 37.76 -2.80 -15.41
N ALA A 556 37.96 -3.60 -14.37
CA ALA A 556 39.27 -4.13 -13.98
C ALA A 556 39.65 -5.42 -14.73
N GLY A 557 38.79 -5.90 -15.63
CA GLY A 557 39.05 -7.10 -16.42
C GLY A 557 38.83 -8.43 -15.67
N VAL A 558 38.11 -8.40 -14.53
CA VAL A 558 37.76 -9.64 -13.82
C VAL A 558 36.71 -10.45 -14.62
N PHE A 559 35.97 -9.74 -15.46
CA PHE A 559 34.98 -10.33 -16.38
C PHE A 559 35.29 -9.88 -17.81
N THR A 560 35.21 -10.80 -18.74
CA THR A 560 35.37 -10.56 -20.18
C THR A 560 34.08 -9.93 -20.75
N SER A 561 34.10 -9.48 -21.99
CA SER A 561 32.96 -8.81 -22.65
C SER A 561 31.72 -9.69 -22.78
N ASP A 562 31.87 -11.00 -22.77
CA ASP A 562 30.82 -12.01 -22.78
C ASP A 562 30.31 -12.39 -21.37
N GLY A 563 30.81 -11.73 -20.33
CA GLY A 563 30.44 -11.98 -18.94
C GLY A 563 31.15 -13.16 -18.28
N THR A 564 32.06 -13.83 -18.97
CA THR A 564 32.83 -14.94 -18.42
C THR A 564 33.92 -14.41 -17.45
N ARG A 565 34.12 -15.12 -16.33
CA ARG A 565 35.11 -14.72 -15.33
C ARG A 565 36.52 -15.10 -15.77
N ASP A 566 37.44 -14.13 -15.83
CA ASP A 566 38.86 -14.37 -15.98
C ASP A 566 39.51 -14.79 -14.65
N LYS A 567 39.90 -16.04 -14.55
CA LYS A 567 40.50 -16.62 -13.35
C LYS A 567 41.90 -16.10 -13.04
N THR A 568 42.56 -15.43 -14.00
CA THR A 568 43.91 -14.88 -13.85
C THR A 568 43.91 -13.52 -13.15
N VAL A 569 42.82 -12.77 -13.28
CA VAL A 569 42.64 -11.44 -12.67
C VAL A 569 42.02 -11.56 -11.29
N LYS A 570 42.79 -11.27 -10.25
CA LYS A 570 42.29 -11.24 -8.85
C LYS A 570 42.17 -9.79 -8.39
N LYS A 571 40.94 -9.31 -8.22
CA LYS A 571 40.68 -7.99 -7.62
C LYS A 571 39.57 -8.11 -6.61
N THR A 572 39.74 -7.49 -5.44
CA THR A 572 38.72 -7.35 -4.41
C THR A 572 38.34 -5.88 -4.25
N VAL A 573 37.07 -5.59 -4.24
CA VAL A 573 36.51 -4.24 -3.96
C VAL A 573 36.29 -4.12 -2.46
N ASN A 574 36.97 -3.20 -1.81
CA ASN A 574 36.84 -2.96 -0.37
C ASN A 574 35.93 -1.76 -0.12
N ILE A 575 34.79 -1.99 0.53
CA ILE A 575 33.83 -0.96 0.91
C ILE A 575 34.11 -0.51 2.34
N SER A 576 34.37 0.79 2.51
CA SER A 576 34.72 1.41 3.79
C SER A 576 34.03 2.78 3.95
N ASP A 577 34.08 3.36 5.12
CA ASP A 577 33.52 4.71 5.39
C ASP A 577 34.14 5.80 4.50
N LYS A 578 35.34 5.59 4.00
CA LYS A 578 36.05 6.58 3.16
C LYS A 578 35.48 6.69 1.75
N ASN A 579 34.95 5.58 1.23
CA ASN A 579 34.44 5.50 -0.16
C ASN A 579 32.94 5.23 -0.28
N ILE A 580 32.23 5.09 0.84
CA ILE A 580 30.79 4.79 0.81
C ILE A 580 29.97 5.85 0.07
N THR A 581 30.39 7.10 0.12
CA THR A 581 29.75 8.21 -0.61
C THR A 581 29.84 8.06 -2.12
N ASP A 582 30.84 7.38 -2.66
CA ASP A 582 30.99 7.11 -4.08
C ASP A 582 29.94 6.10 -4.55
N TYR A 583 29.54 5.18 -3.65
CA TYR A 583 28.53 4.15 -3.91
C TYR A 583 27.10 4.66 -3.67
N LEU A 584 26.85 5.33 -2.56
CA LEU A 584 25.49 5.69 -2.14
C LEU A 584 25.13 7.16 -2.34
N GLY A 585 26.14 8.02 -2.53
CA GLY A 585 25.98 9.48 -2.59
C GLY A 585 26.02 10.12 -1.19
N LYS A 586 25.54 11.35 -1.08
CA LYS A 586 25.50 12.09 0.19
C LYS A 586 24.67 11.34 1.24
N VAL A 587 25.08 11.47 2.51
CA VAL A 587 24.34 10.97 3.67
C VAL A 587 22.91 11.50 3.62
N LYS A 588 21.95 10.60 3.77
CA LYS A 588 20.51 10.92 3.67
C LYS A 588 19.92 11.28 5.03
N TYR A 589 20.30 10.54 6.05
CA TYR A 589 19.76 10.69 7.40
C TYR A 589 20.90 11.05 8.35
N ARG A 590 20.69 12.09 9.13
CA ARG A 590 21.55 12.41 10.26
C ARG A 590 20.79 12.00 11.50
N PRO A 591 21.40 11.25 12.42
CA PRO A 591 20.74 10.94 13.69
C PRO A 591 20.32 12.24 14.38
N ASP A 592 19.08 12.32 14.82
CA ASP A 592 18.65 13.37 15.72
C ASP A 592 19.51 13.30 16.97
N LYS A 593 20.13 14.40 17.31
CA LYS A 593 20.94 14.49 18.51
C LYS A 593 20.12 15.18 19.59
N LYS A 594 20.30 14.74 20.84
CA LYS A 594 19.78 15.50 21.99
C LYS A 594 20.23 16.96 21.90
N ASN A 595 19.40 17.85 22.43
CA ASN A 595 19.71 19.27 22.49
C ASN A 595 21.02 19.48 23.28
N ALA A 596 21.81 20.48 22.89
CA ALA A 596 23.12 20.73 23.55
C ALA A 596 22.95 21.25 24.98
N LYS A 597 21.85 21.96 25.25
CA LYS A 597 21.50 22.60 26.55
C LYS A 597 20.03 22.41 26.81
N GLY A 598 19.65 22.55 28.07
CA GLY A 598 18.25 22.68 28.48
C GLY A 598 17.66 24.02 27.99
N GLU A 599 16.45 23.97 27.47
CA GLU A 599 15.76 25.12 26.85
C GLU A 599 14.35 25.27 27.42
N VAL A 600 13.87 26.53 27.45
CA VAL A 600 12.53 26.85 27.95
C VAL A 600 11.51 26.53 26.83
N GLY A 601 10.46 25.80 27.18
CA GLY A 601 9.37 25.47 26.25
C GLY A 601 9.70 24.40 25.24
N ILE A 602 10.91 23.80 25.26
CA ILE A 602 11.31 22.75 24.33
C ILE A 602 11.45 21.42 25.06
N VAL A 603 10.71 20.41 24.62
CA VAL A 603 10.71 19.07 25.24
C VAL A 603 10.73 18.00 24.14
N ARG A 604 11.47 16.93 24.38
CA ARG A 604 11.56 15.81 23.48
C ARG A 604 10.59 14.70 23.90
N GLY A 605 9.64 14.40 23.02
CA GLY A 605 8.73 13.27 23.09
C GLY A 605 9.24 12.08 22.29
N LEU A 606 8.58 10.95 22.46
CA LEU A 606 8.85 9.72 21.75
C LEU A 606 7.62 9.30 20.92
N ALA A 607 7.82 9.04 19.65
CA ALA A 607 6.78 8.60 18.73
C ALA A 607 7.09 7.23 18.14
N TRP A 608 6.03 6.54 17.73
CA TRP A 608 6.10 5.37 16.90
C TRP A 608 5.57 5.70 15.50
N THR A 609 6.24 5.18 14.48
CA THR A 609 5.84 5.30 13.08
C THR A 609 6.01 3.94 12.38
N GLN A 610 5.40 3.77 11.22
CA GLN A 610 5.61 2.56 10.41
C GLN A 610 7.08 2.35 9.99
N ALA A 611 7.89 3.41 10.02
CA ALA A 611 9.34 3.33 9.76
C ALA A 611 10.16 2.97 11.01
N GLY A 612 9.54 2.86 12.17
CA GLY A 612 10.17 2.60 13.46
C GLY A 612 9.91 3.73 14.45
N GLY A 613 10.67 3.75 15.55
CA GLY A 613 10.60 4.82 16.55
C GLY A 613 11.26 6.11 16.07
N ASP A 614 10.75 7.23 16.60
CA ASP A 614 11.26 8.56 16.32
C ASP A 614 11.20 9.44 17.56
N THR A 615 12.00 10.53 17.58
CA THR A 615 11.91 11.55 18.60
C THR A 615 11.17 12.77 18.04
N LEU A 616 10.25 13.31 18.82
CA LEU A 616 9.49 14.51 18.47
C LEU A 616 9.96 15.67 19.36
N GLU A 617 10.43 16.74 18.74
CA GLU A 617 10.64 17.99 19.47
C GLU A 617 9.32 18.74 19.55
N ILE A 618 8.87 19.07 20.77
CA ILE A 618 7.66 19.86 21.03
C ILE A 618 8.10 21.22 21.52
N GLU A 619 7.75 22.24 20.80
CA GLU A 619 8.07 23.63 21.09
C GLU A 619 6.82 24.38 21.56
N VAL A 620 6.92 25.10 22.66
CA VAL A 620 5.86 25.97 23.17
C VAL A 620 6.42 27.34 23.48
N ILE A 621 5.80 28.34 22.91
CA ILE A 621 6.08 29.75 23.23
C ILE A 621 4.83 30.42 23.76
N THR A 622 5.05 31.40 24.64
CA THR A 622 3.99 32.27 25.15
C THR A 622 4.26 33.70 24.70
N MET A 623 3.21 34.42 24.34
CA MET A 623 3.29 35.81 23.92
C MET A 623 2.09 36.61 24.47
N PRO A 624 2.19 37.94 24.63
CA PRO A 624 1.02 38.75 25.00
C PRO A 624 -0.17 38.47 24.06
N GLY A 625 -1.35 38.25 24.64
CA GLY A 625 -2.55 37.88 23.86
C GLY A 625 -3.77 37.72 24.76
N LYS A 626 -4.87 37.17 24.21
CA LYS A 626 -6.15 37.01 24.95
C LYS A 626 -6.45 35.55 25.28
N GLY A 627 -5.46 34.78 25.73
CA GLY A 627 -5.66 33.37 26.06
C GLY A 627 -5.85 32.44 24.88
N GLU A 628 -5.49 32.83 23.66
CA GLU A 628 -5.60 32.03 22.46
C GLU A 628 -4.61 30.86 22.49
N PHE A 629 -5.05 29.68 22.01
CA PHE A 629 -4.21 28.51 21.88
C PHE A 629 -4.07 28.09 20.41
N LYS A 630 -2.87 28.27 19.85
CA LYS A 630 -2.57 27.95 18.46
C LYS A 630 -1.76 26.66 18.37
N LEU A 631 -2.17 25.76 17.48
CA LEU A 631 -1.52 24.46 17.23
C LEU A 631 -1.01 24.42 15.78
N THR A 632 0.23 24.02 15.58
CA THR A 632 0.83 23.83 14.25
C THR A 632 1.75 22.60 14.21
N GLY A 633 1.95 21.97 13.05
CA GLY A 633 2.82 20.79 12.88
C GLY A 633 2.10 19.56 12.34
N ASN A 634 0.99 19.74 11.62
CA ASN A 634 0.23 18.64 10.98
C ASN A 634 -0.22 17.56 11.99
N MET A 635 -0.86 18.02 13.08
CA MET A 635 -1.40 17.17 14.14
C MET A 635 -2.78 16.67 13.78
N GLY A 636 -3.04 15.37 13.97
CA GLY A 636 -4.35 14.76 13.92
C GLY A 636 -5.25 15.17 15.11
N ASP A 637 -6.50 14.76 15.07
CA ASP A 637 -7.49 15.24 16.04
C ASP A 637 -7.25 14.72 17.46
N VAL A 638 -6.78 13.47 17.60
CA VAL A 638 -6.42 12.89 18.93
C VAL A 638 -5.26 13.66 19.56
N MET A 639 -4.27 14.04 18.75
CA MET A 639 -3.13 14.81 19.26
C MET A 639 -3.52 16.25 19.63
N LYS A 640 -4.44 16.89 18.90
CA LYS A 640 -4.99 18.22 19.25
C LYS A 640 -5.79 18.19 20.55
N GLU A 641 -6.59 17.12 20.76
CA GLU A 641 -7.31 16.90 22.01
C GLU A 641 -6.32 16.72 23.17
N SER A 642 -5.28 15.91 23.00
CA SER A 642 -4.22 15.72 23.98
C SER A 642 -3.50 17.02 24.35
N ALA A 643 -3.25 17.90 23.37
CA ALA A 643 -2.70 19.23 23.61
C ALA A 643 -3.65 20.12 24.44
N SER A 644 -4.95 20.06 24.17
CA SER A 644 -5.96 20.81 24.93
C SER A 644 -6.06 20.32 26.37
N ILE A 645 -5.98 19.01 26.61
CA ILE A 645 -5.93 18.38 27.93
C ILE A 645 -4.67 18.88 28.68
N ALA A 646 -3.52 18.88 28.02
CA ALA A 646 -2.25 19.33 28.59
C ALA A 646 -2.34 20.79 29.11
N VAL A 647 -2.84 21.71 28.29
CA VAL A 647 -3.03 23.13 28.69
C VAL A 647 -4.01 23.24 29.83
N SER A 648 -5.15 22.55 29.77
CA SER A 648 -6.17 22.57 30.84
C SER A 648 -5.61 22.07 32.18
N TYR A 649 -4.83 20.99 32.14
CA TYR A 649 -4.18 20.43 33.32
C TYR A 649 -3.15 21.41 33.92
N ILE A 650 -2.26 21.97 33.08
CA ILE A 650 -1.25 22.92 33.56
C ILE A 650 -1.90 24.15 34.18
N ARG A 651 -2.95 24.69 33.56
CA ARG A 651 -3.71 25.79 34.15
C ARG A 651 -4.23 25.46 35.56
N SER A 652 -4.79 24.27 35.76
CA SER A 652 -5.31 23.84 37.07
C SER A 652 -4.21 23.63 38.13
N VAL A 653 -3.03 23.16 37.72
CA VAL A 653 -1.90 22.89 38.62
C VAL A 653 -1.17 24.18 39.05
N THR A 654 -1.05 25.15 38.14
CA THR A 654 -0.36 26.41 38.41
C THR A 654 -1.18 27.34 39.29
N GLU A 655 -2.51 27.20 39.32
CA GLU A 655 -3.34 27.98 40.23
C GLU A 655 -3.18 27.58 41.73
N LYS A 656 -2.94 26.30 42.00
CA LYS A 656 -3.00 25.73 43.40
C LYS A 656 -1.71 25.08 43.86
N GLY A 657 -0.68 24.97 43.02
CA GLY A 657 0.45 24.10 43.25
C GLY A 657 1.80 24.77 43.49
N ARG A 658 2.86 23.96 43.41
CA ARG A 658 4.28 24.32 43.55
C ARG A 658 4.77 25.32 42.50
N TYR A 659 4.18 25.28 41.30
CA TYR A 659 4.55 26.11 40.16
C TYR A 659 3.56 27.28 40.04
N LYS A 660 3.62 28.22 40.99
CA LYS A 660 2.72 29.36 41.00
C LYS A 660 2.98 30.29 39.83
N VAL A 661 1.94 30.52 39.06
CA VAL A 661 1.89 31.50 37.97
C VAL A 661 0.73 32.45 38.28
N ASP A 662 0.83 33.68 37.85
CA ASP A 662 -0.23 34.69 38.03
C ASP A 662 -1.55 34.14 37.44
N ALA A 663 -2.65 34.27 38.18
CA ALA A 663 -3.96 33.78 37.77
C ALA A 663 -4.42 34.39 36.43
N GLU A 664 -4.00 35.62 36.13
CA GLU A 664 -4.31 36.32 34.87
C GLU A 664 -3.38 35.92 33.71
N TYR A 665 -2.30 35.16 33.97
CA TYR A 665 -1.30 34.82 32.95
C TYR A 665 -1.96 34.15 31.73
N PHE A 666 -2.81 33.15 31.95
CA PHE A 666 -3.48 32.40 30.90
C PHE A 666 -4.55 33.22 30.15
N GLN A 667 -4.99 34.33 30.72
CA GLN A 667 -5.94 35.25 30.06
C GLN A 667 -5.21 36.31 29.21
N ASN A 668 -4.01 36.70 29.68
CA ASN A 668 -3.24 37.78 29.09
C ASN A 668 -2.13 37.34 28.14
N HIS A 669 -1.98 36.00 27.94
CA HIS A 669 -0.98 35.43 27.03
C HIS A 669 -1.62 34.44 26.06
N ALA A 670 -1.22 34.53 24.79
CA ALA A 670 -1.49 33.50 23.79
C ALA A 670 -0.39 32.42 23.83
N PHE A 671 -0.78 31.20 23.52
CA PHE A 671 0.09 30.02 23.51
C PHE A 671 0.20 29.49 22.09
N HIS A 672 1.41 29.23 21.64
CA HIS A 672 1.64 28.56 20.37
C HIS A 672 2.47 27.29 20.61
N LEU A 673 1.84 26.14 20.39
CA LEU A 673 2.50 24.84 20.39
C LEU A 673 2.78 24.41 18.96
N HIS A 674 4.03 24.11 18.70
CA HIS A 674 4.50 23.65 17.39
C HIS A 674 5.23 22.32 17.52
N ILE A 675 4.97 21.41 16.58
CA ILE A 675 5.76 20.19 16.38
C ILE A 675 6.39 20.28 15.01
N PRO A 676 7.73 20.45 14.92
CA PRO A 676 8.45 20.50 13.65
C PRO A 676 8.18 19.31 12.73
N GLU A 677 8.66 19.39 11.48
CA GLU A 677 8.41 18.38 10.42
C GLU A 677 6.94 18.25 10.01
N GLY A 678 6.31 19.36 9.63
CA GLY A 678 4.90 19.43 9.23
C GLY A 678 4.52 18.60 7.99
N ALA A 679 5.51 18.09 7.24
CA ALA A 679 5.26 17.21 6.11
C ALA A 679 4.78 15.80 6.53
N THR A 680 5.06 15.38 7.77
CA THR A 680 4.66 14.07 8.31
C THR A 680 3.43 14.24 9.20
N PRO A 681 2.29 13.59 8.90
CA PRO A 681 1.14 13.58 9.80
C PRO A 681 1.52 12.94 11.14
N LYS A 682 1.05 13.55 12.22
CA LYS A 682 1.30 13.07 13.59
C LYS A 682 -0.04 12.95 14.31
N ASP A 683 -0.32 11.78 14.87
CA ASP A 683 -1.52 11.58 15.68
C ASP A 683 -1.26 10.60 16.83
N GLY A 684 -2.04 10.72 17.90
CA GLY A 684 -2.00 9.85 19.06
C GLY A 684 -1.91 10.58 20.39
N PRO A 685 -2.38 9.96 21.49
CA PRO A 685 -2.46 10.58 22.81
C PRO A 685 -1.14 10.54 23.58
N SER A 686 -0.16 9.72 23.16
CA SER A 686 1.07 9.43 23.93
C SER A 686 2.05 10.60 24.10
N ALA A 687 1.81 11.74 23.44
CA ALA A 687 2.59 12.95 23.60
C ALA A 687 2.05 13.90 24.71
N GLY A 688 0.96 13.53 25.38
CA GLY A 688 0.28 14.39 26.36
C GLY A 688 1.18 14.88 27.48
N ILE A 689 1.98 13.99 28.08
CA ILE A 689 2.92 14.39 29.17
C ILE A 689 4.04 15.29 28.62
N THR A 690 4.48 15.10 27.40
CA THR A 690 5.50 15.93 26.75
C THR A 690 4.98 17.34 26.50
N MET A 691 3.75 17.45 25.97
CA MET A 691 3.09 18.74 25.75
C MET A 691 2.86 19.49 27.04
N ALA A 692 2.41 18.78 28.09
CA ALA A 692 2.21 19.40 29.42
C ALA A 692 3.52 19.92 30.02
N THR A 693 4.61 19.16 29.88
CA THR A 693 5.93 19.59 30.35
C THR A 693 6.43 20.82 29.58
N ALA A 694 6.22 20.85 28.25
CA ALA A 694 6.58 22.00 27.43
C ALA A 694 5.77 23.26 27.78
N VAL A 695 4.47 23.11 27.98
CA VAL A 695 3.59 24.22 28.38
C VAL A 695 4.00 24.74 29.78
N LEU A 696 4.24 23.85 30.75
CA LEU A 696 4.68 24.26 32.08
C LEU A 696 6.03 25.00 32.04
N SER A 697 6.98 24.47 31.25
CA SER A 697 8.28 25.11 31.08
C SER A 697 8.15 26.52 30.48
N ALA A 698 7.34 26.68 29.44
CA ALA A 698 7.10 27.94 28.77
C ALA A 698 6.43 28.98 29.70
N VAL A 699 5.45 28.56 30.53
CA VAL A 699 4.70 29.42 31.43
C VAL A 699 5.55 29.83 32.62
N THR A 700 6.39 28.94 33.13
CA THR A 700 7.22 29.18 34.32
C THR A 700 8.59 29.80 34.02
N GLY A 701 9.00 29.75 32.75
CA GLY A 701 10.35 30.16 32.32
C GLY A 701 11.45 29.20 32.78
N ILE A 702 11.10 28.01 33.30
CA ILE A 702 12.07 27.01 33.75
C ILE A 702 12.48 26.10 32.60
N PRO A 703 13.79 26.02 32.26
CA PRO A 703 14.22 25.17 31.15
C PRO A 703 14.07 23.68 31.48
N VAL A 704 13.83 22.88 30.43
CA VAL A 704 13.78 21.42 30.50
C VAL A 704 15.17 20.86 30.22
N ARG A 705 15.56 19.81 30.93
CA ARG A 705 16.84 19.13 30.74
C ARG A 705 16.96 18.56 29.32
N ALA A 706 18.13 18.69 28.72
CA ALA A 706 18.42 18.21 27.36
C ALA A 706 18.60 16.68 27.24
N ASP A 707 18.85 16.00 28.36
CA ASP A 707 19.12 14.56 28.45
C ASP A 707 17.87 13.73 28.76
N VAL A 708 16.69 14.33 28.70
CA VAL A 708 15.41 13.67 28.98
C VAL A 708 14.55 13.53 27.76
N ALA A 709 13.80 12.42 27.67
CA ALA A 709 12.63 12.28 26.82
C ALA A 709 11.49 11.64 27.61
N MET A 710 10.30 11.76 27.11
CA MET A 710 9.12 11.24 27.78
C MET A 710 8.04 10.77 26.81
N THR A 711 7.23 9.84 27.30
CA THR A 711 6.02 9.38 26.61
C THR A 711 4.96 9.01 27.62
N GLY A 712 3.71 9.23 27.31
CA GLY A 712 2.58 8.92 28.18
C GLY A 712 1.35 9.72 27.81
N GLU A 713 0.19 9.10 27.88
CA GLU A 713 -1.09 9.78 27.75
C GLU A 713 -1.42 10.50 29.07
N LEU A 714 -1.88 11.74 28.96
CA LEU A 714 -2.17 12.58 30.12
C LEU A 714 -3.68 12.72 30.34
N THR A 715 -4.13 12.53 31.56
CA THR A 715 -5.50 12.83 31.96
C THR A 715 -5.65 14.24 32.53
N LEU A 716 -6.88 14.78 32.57
CA LEU A 716 -7.20 16.08 33.20
C LEU A 716 -6.81 16.17 34.69
N ARG A 717 -6.57 15.04 35.35
CA ARG A 717 -6.12 14.97 36.77
C ARG A 717 -4.63 14.73 36.93
N GLY A 718 -3.88 14.70 35.82
CA GLY A 718 -2.44 14.52 35.80
C GLY A 718 -1.96 13.09 35.94
N LYS A 719 -2.85 12.08 35.87
CA LYS A 719 -2.42 10.68 35.77
C LYS A 719 -1.76 10.45 34.41
N VAL A 720 -0.65 9.71 34.39
CA VAL A 720 0.04 9.29 33.16
C VAL A 720 -0.36 7.85 32.87
N LEU A 721 -1.05 7.64 31.74
CA LEU A 721 -1.59 6.36 31.33
C LEU A 721 -0.62 5.60 30.40
N PRO A 722 -0.72 4.25 30.34
CA PRO A 722 0.15 3.41 29.54
C PRO A 722 -0.02 3.68 28.03
N ILE A 723 1.03 3.33 27.27
CA ILE A 723 1.12 3.59 25.83
C ILE A 723 1.63 2.35 25.09
N GLY A 724 1.36 2.28 23.79
CA GLY A 724 1.90 1.27 22.90
C GLY A 724 3.19 1.66 22.18
N GLY A 725 3.84 0.70 21.53
CA GLY A 725 5.06 0.91 20.72
C GLY A 725 6.29 1.30 21.55
N LEU A 726 6.39 0.78 22.77
CA LEU A 726 7.44 1.15 23.71
C LEU A 726 8.84 0.74 23.24
N LYS A 727 8.99 -0.44 22.64
CA LYS A 727 10.25 -0.92 22.08
C LYS A 727 10.85 0.10 21.11
N GLU A 728 10.07 0.52 20.13
CA GLU A 728 10.48 1.47 19.10
C GLU A 728 10.82 2.85 19.69
N LYS A 729 10.01 3.32 20.65
CA LYS A 729 10.24 4.59 21.34
C LYS A 729 11.54 4.61 22.12
N LEU A 730 11.87 3.53 22.83
CA LEU A 730 13.13 3.41 23.55
C LEU A 730 14.33 3.30 22.62
N LEU A 731 14.20 2.58 21.50
CA LEU A 731 15.24 2.53 20.45
C LEU A 731 15.53 3.91 19.85
N ALA A 732 14.48 4.71 19.60
CA ALA A 732 14.64 6.09 19.13
C ALA A 732 15.37 6.95 20.16
N SER A 733 14.99 6.84 21.43
CA SER A 733 15.65 7.53 22.54
C SER A 733 17.13 7.18 22.62
N LYS A 734 17.49 5.90 22.54
CA LYS A 734 18.87 5.42 22.53
C LYS A 734 19.67 5.98 21.35
N THR A 735 19.07 5.98 20.16
CA THR A 735 19.70 6.51 18.95
C THR A 735 19.94 8.01 19.04
N ALA A 736 19.06 8.76 19.66
CA ALA A 736 19.20 10.20 19.91
C ALA A 736 20.23 10.53 21.03
N GLY A 737 20.72 9.52 21.75
CA GLY A 737 21.68 9.67 22.85
C GLY A 737 21.03 10.24 24.13
N ILE A 738 19.76 9.99 24.34
CA ILE A 738 19.00 10.36 25.53
C ILE A 738 19.31 9.34 26.64
N THR A 739 19.58 9.83 27.83
CA THR A 739 19.97 8.98 28.97
C THR A 739 18.87 8.77 30.00
N ASN A 740 17.90 9.67 30.07
CA ASN A 740 16.79 9.57 31.03
C ASN A 740 15.45 9.55 30.26
N VAL A 741 14.66 8.50 30.46
CA VAL A 741 13.37 8.33 29.75
C VAL A 741 12.25 8.15 30.77
N PHE A 742 11.26 9.04 30.73
CA PHE A 742 10.04 8.90 31.55
C PHE A 742 9.03 8.03 30.84
N VAL A 743 8.59 6.97 31.51
CA VAL A 743 7.66 5.96 31.01
C VAL A 743 6.53 5.78 32.01
N PRO A 744 5.27 5.58 31.58
CA PRO A 744 4.19 5.27 32.51
C PRO A 744 4.49 4.03 33.33
N ARG A 745 4.14 4.05 34.64
CA ARG A 745 4.41 2.91 35.53
C ARG A 745 3.72 1.63 35.10
N ASP A 746 2.54 1.76 34.52
CA ASP A 746 1.75 0.62 34.01
C ASP A 746 2.40 -0.09 32.80
N ASN A 747 3.41 0.53 32.14
CA ASN A 747 4.24 -0.11 31.12
C ASN A 747 5.51 -0.80 31.68
N ARG A 748 5.62 -0.98 32.98
CA ARG A 748 6.83 -1.58 33.60
C ARG A 748 7.06 -3.01 33.11
N SER A 749 6.02 -3.83 33.04
CA SER A 749 6.08 -5.18 32.51
C SER A 749 6.59 -5.22 31.08
N ASP A 750 6.10 -4.29 30.22
CA ASP A 750 6.54 -4.21 28.82
C ASP A 750 8.03 -3.89 28.71
N VAL A 751 8.57 -3.07 29.62
CA VAL A 751 10.03 -2.77 29.66
C VAL A 751 10.83 -3.96 30.13
N GLU A 752 10.33 -4.70 31.15
CA GLU A 752 11.00 -5.87 31.73
C GLU A 752 11.09 -7.04 30.72
N GLU A 753 10.17 -7.12 29.75
CA GLU A 753 10.18 -8.09 28.64
C GLU A 753 11.14 -7.72 27.51
N LEU A 754 11.63 -6.46 27.45
CA LEU A 754 12.54 -6.04 26.40
C LEU A 754 13.96 -6.61 26.60
N ASP A 755 14.62 -6.91 25.47
CA ASP A 755 16.05 -7.26 25.50
C ASP A 755 16.87 -6.20 26.22
N THR A 756 17.80 -6.64 27.07
CA THR A 756 18.69 -5.77 27.84
C THR A 756 19.49 -4.81 26.96
N GLU A 757 19.80 -5.21 25.72
CA GLU A 757 20.44 -4.33 24.73
C GLU A 757 19.65 -3.05 24.48
N ILE A 758 18.33 -3.06 24.57
CA ILE A 758 17.48 -1.88 24.32
C ILE A 758 17.58 -0.90 25.47
N THR A 759 17.53 -1.39 26.70
CA THR A 759 17.48 -0.57 27.92
C THR A 759 18.86 -0.20 28.46
N GLU A 760 19.91 -0.93 28.08
CA GLU A 760 21.28 -0.70 28.53
C GLU A 760 21.77 0.72 28.18
N GLY A 761 22.29 1.43 29.19
CA GLY A 761 22.79 2.81 29.07
C GLY A 761 21.70 3.88 29.17
N MET A 762 20.45 3.50 29.41
CA MET A 762 19.34 4.42 29.70
C MET A 762 18.83 4.22 31.14
N ASN A 763 18.49 5.33 31.77
CA ASN A 763 17.77 5.34 33.05
C ASN A 763 16.28 5.50 32.79
N ILE A 764 15.53 4.42 32.93
CA ILE A 764 14.08 4.42 32.71
C ILE A 764 13.39 4.78 34.03
N ILE A 765 12.65 5.88 34.05
CA ILE A 765 11.99 6.46 35.17
C ILE A 765 10.50 6.21 35.06
N TYR A 766 9.96 5.34 35.91
CA TYR A 766 8.55 5.01 35.95
C TYR A 766 7.75 6.06 36.72
N VAL A 767 6.69 6.59 36.11
CA VAL A 767 5.87 7.67 36.64
C VAL A 767 4.39 7.33 36.62
N ASN A 768 3.66 7.73 37.65
CA ASN A 768 2.20 7.64 37.72
C ASN A 768 1.53 9.00 37.45
N ASN A 769 2.22 10.09 37.75
CA ASN A 769 1.65 11.42 37.69
C ASN A 769 2.62 12.42 37.02
N ALA A 770 2.07 13.37 36.33
CA ALA A 770 2.82 14.42 35.63
C ALA A 770 3.72 15.25 36.56
N ILE A 771 3.32 15.44 37.84
CA ILE A 771 4.13 16.17 38.82
C ILE A 771 5.47 15.48 39.07
N GLU A 772 5.53 14.14 39.02
CA GLU A 772 6.77 13.37 39.17
C GLU A 772 7.73 13.65 37.98
N VAL A 773 7.17 13.81 36.79
CA VAL A 773 7.94 14.20 35.59
C VAL A 773 8.47 15.62 35.72
N PHE A 774 7.60 16.58 36.09
CA PHE A 774 7.98 17.98 36.20
C PHE A 774 9.10 18.19 37.24
N ALA A 775 9.03 17.47 38.35
CA ALA A 775 10.03 17.59 39.44
C ALA A 775 11.45 17.14 39.01
N GLN A 776 11.56 16.29 38.00
CA GLN A 776 12.83 15.70 37.55
C GLN A 776 13.28 16.20 36.18
N ALA A 777 12.33 16.58 35.31
CA ALA A 777 12.62 17.06 33.97
C ALA A 777 12.97 18.56 33.91
N LEU A 778 12.35 19.38 34.78
CA LEU A 778 12.65 20.82 34.85
C LEU A 778 13.93 21.07 35.63
N MET A 779 14.75 22.02 35.13
CA MET A 779 15.97 22.44 35.77
C MET A 779 15.60 23.36 36.95
N ARG A 780 16.21 23.14 38.10
CA ARG A 780 16.00 23.96 39.30
C ARG A 780 16.76 25.27 39.23
#